data_a7f324476b092b2f86d399674701fb66
#
_entry.id   a7f324476b092b2f86d399674701fb66
#
_cell.length_a   1.000
_cell.length_b   1.000
_cell.length_c   1.000
_cell.angle_alpha   90.00
_cell.angle_beta   90.00
_cell.angle_gamma   90.00
#
_symmetry.space_group_name_H-M   'P 1'
#
loop_
_entity.id
_entity.type
_entity.pdbx_description
1 polymer ?
#
loop_
_entity_poly.entity_id
_entity_poly.type
_entity_poly.pdbx_seq_one_letter_code
_entity_poly.pdbx_strand_id
1 'polypeptide(L)'
;MRWLLWALAGAVLVGAAGAWLVWSTRPERAAGGIELGRLPRGVSRDRLNLLVVTLDTTRADRIGAYGAANVATPVFDRLARDGVLFEQTEAVAPLTLPAHTSIFTGRFPPEHGVRDNGGFFVSPRETTLATVLKRASFQTGAVVAAYVLDGKWGLNIGFDTYVDDFDTTKVRGLGGAVQRPANEVVDRALPWLEKVKDRRFFAWLHFYDPHTPYEPPEPYKTQYAGHPYNGEIAFADSELGRVIEFLDGQGLLARTIIAVVGDHGESLDEHGEASHGFFIYEATTRVPFVIRAPFDRLRGKRVADPVREVDLMPTVLDLLGLPAPKGISGTTLVPLMTGAKRELNLESYSESMYPLHHFGWADTRAMRVGRYKVFDAPRPELYDLGRDPHEAQNLYGQRRTLADQMLARLRQLRDRFTAAAPTDQPAPDVDPEVRARLAALGYIGSFVATSASPRTERADPKDKIELFNLMNAAQEISKEKEDSFEEATTLLRKVTSADPDVIDAWFMLGNQYFKARRFDEAIGYFKKSLELKPDYDLALINMANSYRALGKDDAALAGYEQYLRVDPKNAYVRYEMGEIYLDRGDAASARREFAAALEIDPRVAPARNALGVLAFQAGDLAGGEQEIREAIALKPDVRLAHFNLALIAEAREDWGTAEAEYRKELEIHPASYKAAFNLGRLYERLGDQTQQIAALKQSVEANVQFAEGYFYLAKAYLDGGDLDQALTMARKGLEIGPRSPVAPLGHYVIAGVFERRGRLADAQRELAAGKALEARVKPRGR
;
A
#
# COMPACT_ATOMS: atom_id res chain seq x y z
N MET A 1 39.37 12.98 -67.64
CA MET A 1 38.04 12.65 -67.12
C MET A 1 38.04 12.05 -65.69
N ARG A 2 38.93 11.11 -65.33
CA ARG A 2 39.02 10.55 -63.97
C ARG A 2 39.38 11.55 -62.85
N TRP A 3 40.26 12.50 -63.10
CA TRP A 3 40.65 13.52 -62.11
C TRP A 3 39.55 14.55 -61.77
N LEU A 4 38.70 14.88 -62.74
CA LEU A 4 37.53 15.74 -62.50
C LEU A 4 36.45 15.07 -61.63
N LEU A 5 36.28 13.75 -61.75
CA LEU A 5 35.34 12.98 -60.89
C LEU A 5 35.84 12.90 -59.44
N TRP A 6 37.15 12.78 -59.21
CA TRP A 6 37.73 12.81 -57.88
C TRP A 6 37.67 14.19 -57.20
N ALA A 7 37.87 15.25 -58.02
CA ALA A 7 37.73 16.61 -57.48
C ALA A 7 36.25 16.94 -57.15
N LEU A 8 35.29 16.52 -57.97
CA LEU A 8 33.86 16.68 -57.68
C LEU A 8 33.43 15.83 -56.44
N ALA A 9 33.90 14.59 -56.34
CA ALA A 9 33.62 13.75 -55.15
C ALA A 9 34.22 14.38 -53.85
N GLY A 10 35.44 14.92 -53.94
CA GLY A 10 36.08 15.64 -52.84
C GLY A 10 35.29 16.90 -52.44
N ALA A 11 34.84 17.71 -53.42
CA ALA A 11 34.02 18.90 -53.16
C ALA A 11 32.67 18.58 -52.57
N VAL A 12 32.01 17.49 -52.99
CA VAL A 12 30.74 16.99 -52.41
C VAL A 12 30.96 16.50 -50.97
N LEU A 13 32.05 15.80 -50.71
CA LEU A 13 32.39 15.34 -49.36
C LEU A 13 32.73 16.49 -48.41
N VAL A 14 33.47 17.50 -48.89
CA VAL A 14 33.76 18.71 -48.09
C VAL A 14 32.51 19.56 -47.92
N GLY A 15 31.66 19.67 -48.91
CA GLY A 15 30.37 20.34 -48.85
C GLY A 15 29.40 19.62 -47.89
N ALA A 16 29.35 18.29 -47.95
CA ALA A 16 28.54 17.44 -47.05
C ALA A 16 29.07 17.50 -45.60
N ALA A 17 30.40 17.47 -45.41
CA ALA A 17 31.03 17.62 -44.10
C ALA A 17 30.82 19.05 -43.52
N GLY A 18 30.93 20.07 -44.36
CA GLY A 18 30.64 21.47 -44.00
C GLY A 18 29.16 21.68 -43.65
N ALA A 19 28.25 21.12 -44.46
CA ALA A 19 26.81 21.16 -44.20
C ALA A 19 26.44 20.38 -42.91
N TRP A 20 27.08 19.21 -42.69
CA TRP A 20 26.93 18.43 -41.50
C TRP A 20 27.47 19.17 -40.27
N LEU A 21 28.64 19.85 -40.37
CA LEU A 21 29.19 20.65 -39.28
C LEU A 21 28.29 21.82 -38.93
N VAL A 22 27.77 22.53 -39.92
CA VAL A 22 26.81 23.65 -39.73
C VAL A 22 25.50 23.16 -39.18
N TRP A 23 25.01 21.99 -39.59
CA TRP A 23 23.78 21.41 -39.10
C TRP A 23 23.95 20.90 -37.65
N SER A 24 25.07 20.27 -37.32
CA SER A 24 25.41 19.78 -35.96
C SER A 24 25.74 20.89 -34.96
N THR A 25 25.87 22.15 -35.40
CA THR A 25 26.13 23.29 -34.51
C THR A 25 24.93 24.23 -34.35
N ARG A 26 23.78 23.94 -34.98
CA ARG A 26 22.58 24.77 -34.79
C ARG A 26 21.99 24.58 -33.40
N PRO A 27 21.57 25.69 -32.78
CA PRO A 27 20.88 25.58 -31.49
C PRO A 27 19.50 24.93 -31.67
N GLU A 28 19.13 24.05 -30.72
CA GLU A 28 17.80 23.48 -30.65
C GLU A 28 16.77 24.52 -30.23
N ARG A 29 15.53 24.36 -30.67
CA ARG A 29 14.43 25.28 -30.34
C ARG A 29 13.23 24.55 -29.82
N ALA A 30 12.63 25.10 -28.76
CA ALA A 30 11.37 24.69 -28.18
C ALA A 30 10.17 25.19 -29.01
N ALA A 31 8.97 24.86 -28.59
CA ALA A 31 7.74 25.42 -29.14
C ALA A 31 7.79 26.96 -29.09
N GLY A 32 7.18 27.61 -30.08
CA GLY A 32 7.25 29.07 -30.19
C GLY A 32 8.64 29.65 -30.62
N GLY A 33 9.57 28.78 -31.03
CA GLY A 33 10.87 29.18 -31.55
C GLY A 33 11.92 29.60 -30.51
N ILE A 34 11.66 29.37 -29.22
CA ILE A 34 12.55 29.67 -28.09
C ILE A 34 13.82 28.83 -28.18
N GLU A 35 14.97 29.46 -28.14
CA GLU A 35 16.27 28.78 -28.26
C GLU A 35 16.68 28.12 -26.96
N LEU A 36 16.82 26.76 -26.97
CA LEU A 36 17.25 25.92 -25.85
C LEU A 36 18.78 25.87 -25.70
N GLY A 37 19.53 26.21 -26.76
CA GLY A 37 20.96 26.01 -26.83
C GLY A 37 21.35 24.78 -27.63
N ARG A 38 22.61 24.34 -27.48
CA ARG A 38 23.17 23.19 -28.21
C ARG A 38 23.19 21.95 -27.34
N LEU A 39 22.95 20.81 -27.98
CA LEU A 39 23.17 19.52 -27.38
C LEU A 39 24.65 19.12 -27.45
N PRO A 40 25.12 18.18 -26.61
CA PRO A 40 26.45 17.59 -26.70
C PRO A 40 26.71 17.01 -28.10
N ARG A 41 27.98 17.00 -28.50
CA ARG A 41 28.37 16.49 -29.83
C ARG A 41 27.93 15.03 -30.00
N GLY A 42 27.24 14.74 -31.09
CA GLY A 42 26.70 13.41 -31.39
C GLY A 42 25.37 13.07 -30.71
N VAL A 43 24.80 13.98 -29.95
CA VAL A 43 23.45 13.84 -29.36
C VAL A 43 22.46 14.64 -30.21
N SER A 44 21.34 14.02 -30.56
CA SER A 44 20.20 14.66 -31.22
C SER A 44 18.95 14.56 -30.33
N ARG A 45 18.02 15.48 -30.52
CA ARG A 45 16.84 15.65 -29.66
C ARG A 45 15.91 14.43 -29.72
N ASP A 46 15.84 13.75 -30.86
CA ASP A 46 15.08 12.53 -31.07
C ASP A 46 15.68 11.30 -30.37
N ARG A 47 16.89 11.43 -29.80
CA ARG A 47 17.58 10.39 -29.03
C ARG A 47 17.62 10.68 -27.52
N LEU A 48 16.99 11.77 -27.08
CA LEU A 48 16.95 12.11 -25.66
C LEU A 48 16.08 11.12 -24.88
N ASN A 49 16.57 10.72 -23.73
CA ASN A 49 15.84 9.96 -22.71
C ASN A 49 15.21 10.91 -21.68
N LEU A 50 14.26 10.40 -20.89
CA LEU A 50 13.69 11.10 -19.74
C LEU A 50 13.78 10.20 -18.49
N LEU A 51 14.30 10.78 -17.41
CA LEU A 51 14.19 10.27 -16.06
C LEU A 51 13.38 11.27 -15.24
N VAL A 52 12.28 10.84 -14.65
CA VAL A 52 11.54 11.60 -13.63
C VAL A 52 11.73 10.88 -12.30
N VAL A 53 12.13 11.61 -11.28
CA VAL A 53 12.19 11.14 -9.90
C VAL A 53 11.24 11.97 -9.08
N THR A 54 10.30 11.34 -8.40
CA THR A 54 9.40 12.00 -7.46
C THR A 54 9.81 11.65 -6.04
N LEU A 55 9.87 12.68 -5.17
CA LEU A 55 10.26 12.58 -3.77
C LEU A 55 9.01 12.81 -2.92
N ASP A 56 8.58 11.77 -2.19
CA ASP A 56 7.40 11.84 -1.33
C ASP A 56 7.67 12.77 -0.13
N THR A 57 6.69 13.50 0.31
CA THR A 57 6.70 14.39 1.50
C THR A 57 7.92 15.30 1.65
N THR A 58 8.64 15.58 0.56
CA THR A 58 9.93 16.30 0.63
C THR A 58 9.74 17.82 0.57
N ARG A 59 10.13 18.51 1.64
CA ARG A 59 10.11 19.99 1.73
C ARG A 59 11.28 20.62 0.98
N ALA A 60 11.01 21.68 0.25
CA ALA A 60 12.07 22.43 -0.46
C ALA A 60 13.11 23.05 0.51
N ASP A 61 12.68 23.55 1.68
CA ASP A 61 13.56 24.17 2.67
C ASP A 61 14.49 23.18 3.39
N ARG A 62 14.35 21.87 3.10
CA ARG A 62 15.23 20.79 3.62
C ARG A 62 16.23 20.27 2.59
N ILE A 63 16.40 20.96 1.48
CA ILE A 63 17.36 20.63 0.42
C ILE A 63 18.45 21.72 0.36
N GLY A 64 19.72 21.32 0.24
CA GLY A 64 20.88 22.22 0.22
C GLY A 64 20.81 23.31 -0.85
N ALA A 65 20.34 22.99 -2.07
CA ALA A 65 20.16 23.93 -3.16
C ALA A 65 19.18 25.08 -2.84
N TYR A 66 18.30 24.91 -1.87
CA TYR A 66 17.38 25.95 -1.35
C TYR A 66 17.87 26.61 -0.07
N GLY A 67 19.07 26.26 0.42
CA GLY A 67 19.72 26.90 1.55
C GLY A 67 19.70 26.09 2.85
N ALA A 68 19.23 24.85 2.86
CA ALA A 68 19.33 23.99 4.03
C ALA A 68 20.80 23.71 4.37
N ALA A 69 21.18 23.95 5.65
CA ALA A 69 22.55 23.76 6.11
C ALA A 69 22.72 22.49 6.96
N ASN A 70 21.64 21.89 7.41
CA ASN A 70 21.60 20.78 8.36
C ASN A 70 21.24 19.43 7.72
N VAL A 71 21.31 19.33 6.40
CA VAL A 71 21.06 18.11 5.63
C VAL A 71 22.01 18.07 4.44
N ALA A 72 22.54 16.89 4.12
CA ALA A 72 23.44 16.71 2.98
C ALA A 72 22.65 16.18 1.77
N THR A 73 22.54 17.02 0.73
CA THR A 73 21.89 16.66 -0.54
C THR A 73 22.81 16.94 -1.75
N PRO A 74 24.05 16.39 -1.77
CA PRO A 74 25.05 16.75 -2.75
C PRO A 74 24.63 16.41 -4.19
N VAL A 75 23.80 15.39 -4.38
CA VAL A 75 23.35 14.96 -5.72
C VAL A 75 22.31 15.91 -6.27
N PHE A 76 21.28 16.26 -5.50
CA PHE A 76 20.30 17.28 -5.89
C PHE A 76 20.97 18.62 -6.14
N ASP A 77 21.91 19.03 -5.27
CA ASP A 77 22.67 20.27 -5.41
C ASP A 77 23.51 20.27 -6.68
N ARG A 78 24.09 19.13 -7.08
CA ARG A 78 24.78 18.98 -8.36
C ARG A 78 23.81 19.14 -9.53
N LEU A 79 22.64 18.50 -9.47
CA LEU A 79 21.62 18.65 -10.52
C LEU A 79 21.15 20.10 -10.65
N ALA A 80 21.02 20.82 -9.55
CA ALA A 80 20.67 22.24 -9.54
C ALA A 80 21.78 23.12 -10.17
N ARG A 81 23.04 22.82 -9.90
CA ARG A 81 24.19 23.52 -10.55
C ARG A 81 24.32 23.20 -12.03
N ASP A 82 23.96 21.99 -12.46
CA ASP A 82 24.08 21.54 -13.84
C ASP A 82 22.79 21.71 -14.65
N GLY A 83 21.69 22.19 -14.03
CA GLY A 83 20.38 22.35 -14.61
C GLY A 83 19.71 23.67 -14.28
N VAL A 84 18.39 23.63 -14.13
CA VAL A 84 17.51 24.74 -13.75
C VAL A 84 16.82 24.39 -12.43
N LEU A 85 17.04 25.21 -11.41
CA LEU A 85 16.36 25.12 -10.13
C LEU A 85 15.14 26.04 -10.12
N PHE A 86 13.97 25.53 -9.76
CA PHE A 86 12.77 26.31 -9.53
C PHE A 86 12.65 26.61 -8.03
N GLU A 87 12.70 27.89 -7.64
CA GLU A 87 12.80 28.28 -6.22
C GLU A 87 11.48 28.17 -5.48
N GLN A 88 10.37 28.21 -6.23
CA GLN A 88 9.01 28.24 -5.68
C GLN A 88 8.10 27.37 -6.54
N THR A 89 7.96 26.08 -6.14
CA THR A 89 7.08 25.14 -6.81
C THR A 89 5.95 24.77 -5.88
N GLU A 90 4.71 24.92 -6.37
CA GLU A 90 3.49 24.61 -5.62
C GLU A 90 2.98 23.22 -5.95
N ALA A 91 2.82 22.39 -4.93
CA ALA A 91 2.06 21.15 -4.98
C ALA A 91 0.55 21.43 -5.06
N VAL A 92 -0.18 20.58 -5.73
CA VAL A 92 -1.63 20.73 -5.94
C VAL A 92 -2.48 20.13 -4.81
N ALA A 93 -1.90 19.22 -4.06
CA ALA A 93 -2.54 18.56 -2.93
C ALA A 93 -1.46 17.99 -1.99
N PRO A 94 -1.69 17.93 -0.67
CA PRO A 94 -0.76 17.32 0.28
C PRO A 94 -0.97 15.80 0.38
N LEU A 95 -1.18 15.11 -0.76
CA LEU A 95 -1.50 13.69 -0.87
C LEU A 95 -0.89 13.10 -2.13
N THR A 96 -0.30 11.94 -2.02
CA THR A 96 0.53 11.27 -3.03
C THR A 96 -0.20 11.00 -4.35
N LEU A 97 -1.35 10.33 -4.33
CA LEU A 97 -2.06 9.93 -5.57
C LEU A 97 -2.60 11.13 -6.36
N PRO A 98 -3.26 12.15 -5.75
CA PRO A 98 -3.69 13.36 -6.45
C PRO A 98 -2.53 14.16 -7.05
N ALA A 99 -1.43 14.32 -6.30
CA ALA A 99 -0.24 15.05 -6.74
C ALA A 99 0.42 14.37 -7.94
N HIS A 100 0.69 13.06 -7.86
CA HIS A 100 1.26 12.30 -8.98
C HIS A 100 0.35 12.28 -10.21
N THR A 101 -0.97 12.16 -10.00
CA THR A 101 -1.92 12.26 -11.12
C THR A 101 -1.79 13.62 -11.82
N SER A 102 -1.64 14.69 -11.06
CA SER A 102 -1.46 16.04 -11.61
C SER A 102 -0.12 16.21 -12.33
N ILE A 103 0.98 15.71 -11.76
CA ILE A 103 2.32 15.70 -12.35
C ILE A 103 2.31 15.02 -13.72
N PHE A 104 1.64 13.86 -13.83
CA PHE A 104 1.67 13.05 -15.05
C PHE A 104 0.56 13.36 -16.06
N THR A 105 -0.48 14.10 -15.68
CA THR A 105 -1.55 14.51 -16.61
C THR A 105 -1.48 15.99 -17.02
N GLY A 106 -0.76 16.82 -16.25
CA GLY A 106 -0.76 18.27 -16.42
C GLY A 106 -2.09 18.93 -16.08
N ARG A 107 -2.93 18.29 -15.23
CA ARG A 107 -4.28 18.72 -14.83
C ARG A 107 -4.36 18.85 -13.32
N PHE A 108 -5.25 19.71 -12.84
CA PHE A 108 -5.51 19.84 -11.40
C PHE A 108 -6.44 18.75 -10.86
N PRO A 109 -6.45 18.46 -9.54
CA PRO A 109 -7.29 17.43 -8.94
C PRO A 109 -8.79 17.50 -9.31
N PRO A 110 -9.43 18.68 -9.35
CA PRO A 110 -10.82 18.73 -9.80
C PRO A 110 -11.02 18.40 -11.28
N GLU A 111 -9.98 18.53 -12.14
CA GLU A 111 -10.09 18.26 -13.58
C GLU A 111 -9.94 16.76 -13.90
N HIS A 112 -9.05 16.03 -13.20
CA HIS A 112 -8.86 14.59 -13.40
C HIS A 112 -9.68 13.74 -12.41
N GLY A 113 -10.29 14.36 -11.40
CA GLY A 113 -11.22 13.74 -10.47
C GLY A 113 -10.58 12.95 -9.33
N VAL A 114 -9.26 12.74 -9.30
CA VAL A 114 -8.52 12.07 -8.20
C VAL A 114 -8.22 13.12 -7.13
N ARG A 115 -8.86 12.98 -5.95
CA ARG A 115 -8.84 14.03 -4.91
C ARG A 115 -8.41 13.53 -3.54
N ASP A 116 -8.12 12.23 -3.42
CA ASP A 116 -7.65 11.58 -2.20
C ASP A 116 -6.81 10.35 -2.55
N ASN A 117 -6.05 9.83 -1.59
CA ASN A 117 -5.26 8.60 -1.72
C ASN A 117 -6.13 7.34 -1.74
N GLY A 118 -7.29 7.39 -1.09
CA GLY A 118 -8.24 6.29 -1.01
C GLY A 118 -9.53 6.56 -1.78
N GLY A 119 -10.15 5.51 -2.34
CA GLY A 119 -11.46 5.62 -3.00
C GLY A 119 -11.46 6.33 -4.36
N PHE A 120 -10.29 6.72 -4.88
CA PHE A 120 -10.11 7.36 -6.17
C PHE A 120 -9.16 6.57 -7.07
N PHE A 121 -9.27 6.75 -8.38
CA PHE A 121 -8.38 6.14 -9.36
C PHE A 121 -8.28 7.00 -10.61
N VAL A 122 -7.17 6.85 -11.31
CA VAL A 122 -6.93 7.54 -12.57
C VAL A 122 -7.77 6.89 -13.67
N SER A 123 -8.65 7.65 -14.30
CA SER A 123 -9.49 7.15 -15.39
C SER A 123 -8.64 6.56 -16.51
N PRO A 124 -9.00 5.37 -17.07
CA PRO A 124 -8.33 4.81 -18.24
C PRO A 124 -8.36 5.71 -19.48
N ARG A 125 -9.20 6.74 -19.48
CA ARG A 125 -9.30 7.73 -20.56
C ARG A 125 -8.30 8.87 -20.42
N GLU A 126 -7.63 9.00 -19.26
CA GLU A 126 -6.65 10.04 -19.04
C GLU A 126 -5.41 9.85 -19.93
N THR A 127 -4.91 10.97 -20.43
CA THR A 127 -3.66 10.99 -21.20
C THR A 127 -2.51 11.33 -20.29
N THR A 128 -1.75 10.34 -19.87
CA THR A 128 -0.58 10.49 -19.01
C THR A 128 0.68 10.81 -19.83
N LEU A 129 1.71 11.34 -19.18
CA LEU A 129 3.05 11.52 -19.77
C LEU A 129 3.58 10.21 -20.36
N ALA A 130 3.39 9.08 -19.63
CA ALA A 130 3.78 7.76 -20.10
C ALA A 130 3.05 7.36 -21.39
N THR A 131 1.75 7.64 -21.48
CA THR A 131 0.97 7.39 -22.71
C THR A 131 1.51 8.17 -23.90
N VAL A 132 1.85 9.45 -23.73
CA VAL A 132 2.41 10.29 -24.79
C VAL A 132 3.78 9.77 -25.23
N LEU A 133 4.64 9.44 -24.28
CA LEU A 133 6.00 8.97 -24.55
C LEU A 133 6.02 7.57 -25.18
N LYS A 134 5.13 6.67 -24.74
CA LYS A 134 4.95 5.35 -25.37
C LYS A 134 4.55 5.49 -26.85
N ARG A 135 3.61 6.39 -27.16
CA ARG A 135 3.24 6.70 -28.56
C ARG A 135 4.39 7.30 -29.37
N ALA A 136 5.33 7.97 -28.70
CA ALA A 136 6.57 8.50 -29.30
C ALA A 136 7.72 7.47 -29.29
N SER A 137 7.42 6.18 -29.11
CA SER A 137 8.34 5.04 -29.16
C SER A 137 9.40 5.00 -28.07
N PHE A 138 9.12 5.54 -26.89
CA PHE A 138 9.93 5.32 -25.70
C PHE A 138 9.64 3.94 -25.11
N GLN A 139 10.66 3.29 -24.58
CA GLN A 139 10.48 2.21 -23.60
C GLN A 139 10.12 2.85 -22.26
N THR A 140 8.97 2.53 -21.72
CA THR A 140 8.43 3.20 -20.52
C THR A 140 8.47 2.27 -19.33
N GLY A 141 9.11 2.70 -18.25
CA GLY A 141 9.23 1.93 -17.01
C GLY A 141 9.02 2.79 -15.78
N ALA A 142 8.39 2.22 -14.77
CA ALA A 142 8.23 2.84 -13.46
C ALA A 142 8.56 1.85 -12.35
N VAL A 143 9.13 2.36 -11.25
CA VAL A 143 9.29 1.67 -9.98
C VAL A 143 8.73 2.57 -8.90
N VAL A 144 7.63 2.14 -8.26
CA VAL A 144 6.93 2.93 -7.25
C VAL A 144 7.17 2.36 -5.86
N ALA A 145 7.23 3.25 -4.86
CA ALA A 145 7.56 2.93 -3.49
C ALA A 145 6.35 2.89 -2.55
N ALA A 146 5.25 3.57 -2.90
CA ALA A 146 4.06 3.67 -2.08
C ALA A 146 2.90 2.84 -2.64
N TYR A 147 2.17 2.15 -1.77
CA TYR A 147 1.01 1.34 -2.15
C TYR A 147 -0.14 2.13 -2.78
N VAL A 148 -0.28 3.41 -2.42
CA VAL A 148 -1.24 4.32 -3.06
C VAL A 148 -0.92 4.63 -4.52
N LEU A 149 0.25 4.19 -5.00
CA LEU A 149 0.68 4.24 -6.40
C LEU A 149 0.68 2.87 -7.08
N ASP A 150 0.16 1.81 -6.44
CA ASP A 150 -0.05 0.50 -7.08
C ASP A 150 -0.86 0.68 -8.39
N GLY A 151 -0.53 -0.11 -9.41
CA GLY A 151 -1.13 0.01 -10.75
C GLY A 151 -2.65 -0.10 -10.80
N LYS A 152 -3.26 -0.73 -9.79
CA LYS A 152 -4.72 -0.77 -9.65
C LYS A 152 -5.38 0.62 -9.49
N TRP A 153 -4.62 1.62 -9.03
CA TRP A 153 -5.08 3.00 -8.94
C TRP A 153 -4.97 3.77 -10.27
N GLY A 154 -4.42 3.13 -11.32
CA GLY A 154 -4.46 3.59 -12.70
C GLY A 154 -3.28 4.44 -13.15
N LEU A 155 -2.27 4.73 -12.32
CA LEU A 155 -1.07 5.46 -12.77
C LEU A 155 -0.14 4.62 -13.64
N ASN A 156 -0.34 3.31 -13.73
CA ASN A 156 0.39 2.41 -14.64
C ASN A 156 0.04 2.62 -16.13
N ILE A 157 -0.96 3.45 -16.44
CA ILE A 157 -1.42 3.71 -17.82
C ILE A 157 -0.29 4.31 -18.66
N GLY A 158 0.11 3.59 -19.70
CA GLY A 158 1.17 4.00 -20.64
C GLY A 158 2.54 3.44 -20.32
N PHE A 159 2.75 2.75 -19.21
CA PHE A 159 4.01 2.06 -18.94
C PHE A 159 4.05 0.66 -19.56
N ASP A 160 5.24 0.25 -20.07
CA ASP A 160 5.52 -1.09 -20.53
C ASP A 160 5.93 -2.02 -19.37
N THR A 161 6.58 -1.43 -18.37
CA THR A 161 6.97 -2.08 -17.12
C THR A 161 6.55 -1.19 -15.96
N TYR A 162 5.81 -1.74 -15.03
CA TYR A 162 5.39 -1.03 -13.81
C TYR A 162 5.67 -1.97 -12.63
N VAL A 163 6.58 -1.56 -11.75
CA VAL A 163 7.03 -2.39 -10.62
C VAL A 163 6.33 -1.90 -9.35
N ASP A 164 5.30 -2.62 -8.98
CA ASP A 164 4.41 -2.40 -7.83
C ASP A 164 4.18 -3.69 -7.02
N ASP A 165 5.12 -4.64 -7.10
CA ASP A 165 5.13 -5.92 -6.40
C ASP A 165 5.35 -5.74 -4.89
N PHE A 166 4.36 -5.14 -4.22
CA PHE A 166 4.40 -4.96 -2.77
C PHE A 166 4.12 -6.29 -2.05
N ASP A 167 5.01 -6.64 -1.10
CA ASP A 167 4.81 -7.82 -0.25
C ASP A 167 3.75 -7.53 0.83
N THR A 168 2.50 -7.76 0.47
CA THR A 168 1.37 -7.55 1.36
C THR A 168 1.27 -8.59 2.48
N THR A 169 2.10 -9.66 2.46
CA THR A 169 2.10 -10.71 3.50
C THR A 169 2.89 -10.29 4.75
N LYS A 170 3.80 -9.34 4.62
CA LYS A 170 4.57 -8.78 5.75
C LYS A 170 3.76 -7.85 6.64
N VAL A 171 2.55 -7.48 6.23
CA VAL A 171 1.63 -6.68 7.04
C VAL A 171 1.07 -7.54 8.17
N ARG A 172 1.82 -7.71 9.24
CA ARG A 172 1.32 -8.30 10.49
C ARG A 172 0.52 -7.22 11.25
N GLY A 173 -0.80 -7.31 11.17
CA GLY A 173 -1.73 -6.39 11.85
C GLY A 173 -2.13 -5.17 11.02
N LEU A 174 -3.04 -4.36 11.58
CA LEU A 174 -3.63 -3.16 10.97
C LEU A 174 -2.64 -1.97 10.77
N GLY A 175 -1.33 -2.19 10.79
CA GLY A 175 -0.35 -1.12 10.81
C GLY A 175 0.97 -1.39 10.11
N GLY A 176 1.12 -2.49 9.37
CA GLY A 176 2.34 -2.71 8.59
C GLY A 176 2.36 -1.81 7.35
N ALA A 177 3.35 -0.94 7.22
CA ALA A 177 3.54 -0.13 6.04
C ALA A 177 3.88 -1.02 4.83
N VAL A 178 3.08 -0.91 3.78
CA VAL A 178 3.39 -1.51 2.48
C VAL A 178 4.10 -0.44 1.67
N GLN A 179 5.37 -0.25 1.96
CA GLN A 179 6.23 0.76 1.34
C GLN A 179 7.58 0.14 1.01
N ARG A 180 8.30 0.81 0.15
CA ARG A 180 9.61 0.37 -0.32
C ARG A 180 10.61 1.51 -0.12
N PRO A 181 11.71 1.30 0.60
CA PRO A 181 12.74 2.33 0.76
C PRO A 181 13.47 2.60 -0.56
N ALA A 182 14.10 3.77 -0.67
CA ALA A 182 14.72 4.25 -1.92
C ALA A 182 15.76 3.30 -2.51
N ASN A 183 16.57 2.61 -1.67
CA ASN A 183 17.53 1.61 -2.16
C ASN A 183 16.84 0.45 -2.89
N GLU A 184 15.70 -0.02 -2.41
CA GLU A 184 14.97 -1.09 -3.08
C GLU A 184 14.35 -0.63 -4.41
N VAL A 185 13.95 0.64 -4.50
CA VAL A 185 13.51 1.26 -5.77
C VAL A 185 14.66 1.25 -6.78
N VAL A 186 15.84 1.69 -6.35
CA VAL A 186 17.03 1.75 -7.21
C VAL A 186 17.50 0.34 -7.61
N ASP A 187 17.51 -0.62 -6.69
CA ASP A 187 17.89 -2.01 -6.97
C ASP A 187 17.00 -2.68 -8.03
N ARG A 188 15.71 -2.28 -8.11
CA ARG A 188 14.79 -2.74 -9.16
C ARG A 188 14.91 -1.94 -10.45
N ALA A 189 15.25 -0.66 -10.36
CA ALA A 189 15.36 0.23 -11.50
C ALA A 189 16.62 -0.02 -12.35
N LEU A 190 17.78 -0.26 -11.72
CA LEU A 190 19.05 -0.42 -12.43
C LEU A 190 19.06 -1.58 -13.43
N PRO A 191 18.56 -2.80 -13.12
CA PRO A 191 18.46 -3.88 -14.10
C PRO A 191 17.55 -3.56 -15.29
N TRP A 192 16.47 -2.82 -15.06
CA TRP A 192 15.59 -2.38 -16.15
C TRP A 192 16.28 -1.33 -17.03
N LEU A 193 16.95 -0.35 -16.43
CA LEU A 193 17.72 0.67 -17.16
C LEU A 193 18.84 0.03 -18.00
N GLU A 194 19.54 -0.97 -17.47
CA GLU A 194 20.55 -1.74 -18.20
C GLU A 194 19.95 -2.44 -19.43
N LYS A 195 18.74 -3.02 -19.29
CA LYS A 195 18.03 -3.69 -20.38
C LYS A 195 17.61 -2.73 -21.51
N VAL A 196 17.32 -1.47 -21.18
CA VAL A 196 16.80 -0.50 -22.14
C VAL A 196 17.82 0.58 -22.58
N LYS A 197 19.06 0.53 -22.07
CA LYS A 197 20.08 1.58 -22.29
C LYS A 197 20.37 1.93 -23.75
N ASP A 198 20.21 1.00 -24.68
CA ASP A 198 20.43 1.20 -26.10
C ASP A 198 19.20 1.76 -26.83
N ARG A 199 18.08 1.89 -26.14
CA ARG A 199 16.83 2.43 -26.64
C ARG A 199 16.55 3.81 -26.03
N ARG A 200 15.59 4.51 -26.61
CA ARG A 200 15.03 5.71 -26.02
C ARG A 200 14.09 5.31 -24.91
N PHE A 201 14.32 5.81 -23.69
CA PHE A 201 13.52 5.40 -22.54
C PHE A 201 12.92 6.57 -21.75
N PHE A 202 11.81 6.30 -21.11
CA PHE A 202 11.25 7.07 -20.01
C PHE A 202 11.23 6.21 -18.75
N ALA A 203 11.93 6.65 -17.72
CA ALA A 203 11.92 6.05 -16.39
C ALA A 203 11.23 6.98 -15.41
N TRP A 204 10.34 6.43 -14.58
CA TRP A 204 9.81 7.07 -13.40
C TRP A 204 10.23 6.27 -12.17
N LEU A 205 10.91 6.94 -11.22
CA LEU A 205 11.28 6.38 -9.93
C LEU A 205 10.60 7.21 -8.86
N HIS A 206 9.84 6.56 -7.99
CA HIS A 206 9.21 7.20 -6.86
C HIS A 206 9.93 6.78 -5.59
N PHE A 207 10.48 7.73 -4.83
CA PHE A 207 11.11 7.52 -3.54
C PHE A 207 10.13 7.91 -2.45
N TYR A 208 9.88 6.98 -1.52
CA TYR A 208 8.97 7.19 -0.40
C TYR A 208 9.64 7.93 0.76
N ASP A 209 10.97 7.79 0.89
CA ASP A 209 11.76 8.55 1.85
C ASP A 209 11.86 10.04 1.43
N PRO A 210 11.59 10.99 2.33
CA PRO A 210 11.23 10.86 3.74
C PRO A 210 9.71 10.75 3.95
N HIS A 211 9.24 9.77 4.68
CA HIS A 211 7.83 9.65 5.06
C HIS A 211 7.69 9.01 6.44
N THR A 212 6.72 9.44 7.22
CA THR A 212 6.49 8.88 8.56
C THR A 212 6.12 7.38 8.51
N PRO A 213 6.64 6.52 9.44
CA PRO A 213 7.61 6.83 10.48
C PRO A 213 9.02 7.04 9.91
N TYR A 214 9.75 8.04 10.43
CA TYR A 214 11.09 8.37 9.91
C TYR A 214 12.13 7.41 10.49
N GLU A 215 12.55 6.43 9.71
CA GLU A 215 13.50 5.39 10.11
C GLU A 215 14.66 5.26 9.09
N PRO A 216 15.50 6.30 8.96
CA PRO A 216 16.59 6.26 8.01
C PRO A 216 17.56 5.10 8.34
N PRO A 217 18.11 4.40 7.31
CA PRO A 217 19.07 3.34 7.53
C PRO A 217 20.41 3.90 8.02
N GLU A 218 21.29 3.04 8.56
CA GLU A 218 22.66 3.42 8.82
C GLU A 218 23.43 3.71 7.51
N PRO A 219 24.32 4.69 7.47
CA PRO A 219 24.80 5.52 8.60
C PRO A 219 23.92 6.74 8.92
N TYR A 220 22.85 6.98 8.16
CA TYR A 220 22.02 8.19 8.28
C TYR A 220 21.27 8.26 9.62
N LYS A 221 20.86 7.12 10.17
CA LYS A 221 20.22 7.04 11.48
C LYS A 221 21.11 7.62 12.58
N THR A 222 22.36 7.26 12.61
CA THR A 222 23.33 7.78 13.58
C THR A 222 23.73 9.22 13.27
N GLN A 223 23.95 9.57 12.00
CA GLN A 223 24.39 10.90 11.56
C GLN A 223 23.33 11.97 11.85
N TYR A 224 22.05 11.63 11.70
CA TYR A 224 20.92 12.53 11.90
C TYR A 224 20.11 12.18 13.15
N ALA A 225 20.74 11.66 14.20
CA ALA A 225 20.08 11.39 15.47
C ALA A 225 19.37 12.65 15.98
N GLY A 226 18.05 12.55 16.27
CA GLY A 226 17.21 13.69 16.63
C GLY A 226 16.58 14.48 15.46
N HIS A 227 16.98 14.18 14.22
CA HIS A 227 16.40 14.77 13.01
C HIS A 227 16.19 13.68 11.92
N PRO A 228 15.42 12.60 12.18
CA PRO A 228 15.34 11.44 11.31
C PRO A 228 14.76 11.79 9.93
N TYR A 229 13.85 12.73 9.82
CA TYR A 229 13.34 13.26 8.54
C TYR A 229 14.47 13.75 7.62
N ASN A 230 15.45 14.51 8.16
CA ASN A 230 16.61 14.95 7.39
C ASN A 230 17.53 13.77 7.02
N GLY A 231 17.58 12.74 7.87
CA GLY A 231 18.32 11.50 7.61
C GLY A 231 17.77 10.75 6.41
N GLU A 232 16.46 10.67 6.26
CA GLU A 232 15.81 10.04 5.12
C GLU A 232 15.99 10.84 3.83
N ILE A 233 15.93 12.19 3.89
CA ILE A 233 16.26 13.03 2.72
C ILE A 233 17.70 12.77 2.26
N ALA A 234 18.66 12.72 3.19
CA ALA A 234 20.06 12.44 2.84
C ALA A 234 20.24 11.03 2.28
N PHE A 235 19.50 10.06 2.78
CA PHE A 235 19.48 8.71 2.24
C PHE A 235 18.90 8.68 0.81
N ALA A 236 17.73 9.27 0.59
CA ALA A 236 17.11 9.36 -0.75
C ALA A 236 18.03 10.07 -1.76
N ASP A 237 18.71 11.15 -1.35
CA ASP A 237 19.70 11.84 -2.20
C ASP A 237 20.86 10.92 -2.58
N SER A 238 21.34 10.09 -1.65
CA SER A 238 22.41 9.14 -1.94
C SER A 238 21.98 8.05 -2.93
N GLU A 239 20.74 7.56 -2.83
CA GLU A 239 20.18 6.58 -3.75
C GLU A 239 19.93 7.18 -5.15
N LEU A 240 19.50 8.45 -5.22
CA LEU A 240 19.49 9.20 -6.47
C LEU A 240 20.89 9.24 -7.10
N GLY A 241 21.94 9.37 -6.27
CA GLY A 241 23.35 9.33 -6.69
C GLY A 241 23.70 8.06 -7.44
N ARG A 242 23.28 6.90 -6.98
CA ARG A 242 23.50 5.60 -7.65
C ARG A 242 22.91 5.57 -9.05
N VAL A 243 21.72 6.15 -9.23
CA VAL A 243 21.06 6.23 -10.55
C VAL A 243 21.85 7.17 -11.49
N ILE A 244 22.29 8.33 -10.99
CA ILE A 244 23.09 9.28 -11.76
C ILE A 244 24.44 8.70 -12.15
N GLU A 245 25.11 8.00 -11.25
CA GLU A 245 26.39 7.30 -11.49
C GLU A 245 26.23 6.20 -12.54
N PHE A 246 25.14 5.44 -12.49
CA PHE A 246 24.83 4.46 -13.53
C PHE A 246 24.68 5.15 -14.91
N LEU A 247 23.88 6.21 -14.99
CA LEU A 247 23.68 6.93 -16.25
C LEU A 247 25.00 7.51 -16.80
N ASP A 248 25.86 8.02 -15.93
CA ASP A 248 27.17 8.58 -16.31
C ASP A 248 28.11 7.47 -16.80
N GLY A 249 28.22 6.38 -16.04
CA GLY A 249 29.05 5.21 -16.37
C GLY A 249 28.67 4.54 -17.69
N GLN A 250 27.38 4.57 -18.05
CA GLN A 250 26.89 4.06 -19.34
C GLN A 250 26.91 5.12 -20.47
N GLY A 251 27.42 6.33 -20.22
CA GLY A 251 27.42 7.44 -21.18
C GLY A 251 26.02 7.95 -21.54
N LEU A 252 25.01 7.65 -20.74
CA LEU A 252 23.61 8.03 -20.95
C LEU A 252 23.31 9.43 -20.42
N LEU A 253 24.06 9.91 -19.41
CA LEU A 253 23.82 11.20 -18.76
C LEU A 253 23.83 12.37 -19.76
N ALA A 254 24.70 12.31 -20.78
CA ALA A 254 24.80 13.34 -21.82
C ALA A 254 23.55 13.44 -22.72
N ARG A 255 22.68 12.43 -22.73
CA ARG A 255 21.45 12.38 -23.53
C ARG A 255 20.19 12.11 -22.72
N THR A 256 20.23 12.34 -21.40
CA THR A 256 19.08 12.14 -20.52
C THR A 256 18.64 13.47 -19.90
N ILE A 257 17.37 13.82 -20.06
CA ILE A 257 16.71 14.86 -19.27
C ILE A 257 16.34 14.24 -17.94
N ILE A 258 16.70 14.89 -16.85
CA ILE A 258 16.42 14.47 -15.48
C ILE A 258 15.56 15.54 -14.83
N ALA A 259 14.37 15.18 -14.38
CA ALA A 259 13.49 16.01 -13.58
C ALA A 259 13.33 15.37 -12.21
N VAL A 260 13.64 16.11 -11.14
CA VAL A 260 13.41 15.70 -9.76
C VAL A 260 12.45 16.68 -9.13
N VAL A 261 11.32 16.19 -8.59
CA VAL A 261 10.26 17.02 -8.02
C VAL A 261 9.68 16.36 -6.77
N GLY A 262 9.41 17.14 -5.72
CA GLY A 262 8.58 16.68 -4.61
C GLY A 262 7.12 16.62 -5.04
N ASP A 263 6.34 15.66 -4.55
CA ASP A 263 4.90 15.58 -4.80
C ASP A 263 4.12 16.43 -3.79
N HIS A 264 4.53 16.44 -2.53
CA HIS A 264 4.10 17.36 -1.49
C HIS A 264 5.16 17.45 -0.39
N GLY A 265 4.96 18.35 0.58
CA GLY A 265 5.84 18.49 1.74
C GLY A 265 5.29 17.80 2.98
N GLU A 266 5.89 18.16 4.12
CA GLU A 266 5.58 17.62 5.44
C GLU A 266 5.44 18.75 6.44
N SER A 267 4.40 18.75 7.27
CA SER A 267 4.11 19.88 8.15
C SER A 267 5.08 20.00 9.31
N LEU A 268 5.51 18.88 9.91
CA LEU A 268 6.46 18.83 11.01
C LEU A 268 6.05 19.76 12.17
N ASP A 269 4.79 19.69 12.58
CA ASP A 269 4.12 20.51 13.60
C ASP A 269 3.89 22.00 13.22
N GLU A 270 4.25 22.45 12.03
CA GLU A 270 3.86 23.79 11.57
C GLU A 270 2.32 23.87 11.44
N HIS A 271 1.74 24.99 11.86
CA HIS A 271 0.28 25.21 11.97
C HIS A 271 -0.45 24.15 12.80
N GLY A 272 0.26 23.39 13.65
CA GLY A 272 -0.27 22.35 14.51
C GLY A 272 -0.56 21.02 13.81
N GLU A 273 -0.21 20.84 12.55
CA GLU A 273 -0.29 19.56 11.85
C GLU A 273 1.00 18.77 12.03
N ALA A 274 0.91 17.56 12.59
CA ALA A 274 2.10 16.76 12.88
C ALA A 274 2.73 16.14 11.61
N SER A 275 1.92 15.81 10.62
CA SER A 275 2.36 15.18 9.35
C SER A 275 1.86 15.97 8.13
N HIS A 276 1.06 15.39 7.26
CA HIS A 276 0.52 16.00 6.06
C HIS A 276 -0.91 15.51 5.77
N GLY A 277 -1.52 16.04 4.73
CA GLY A 277 -2.84 15.62 4.24
C GLY A 277 -3.98 16.55 4.64
N PHE A 278 -3.83 17.28 5.73
CA PHE A 278 -4.90 18.08 6.30
C PHE A 278 -4.87 19.54 5.83
N PHE A 279 -3.70 20.19 5.92
CA PHE A 279 -3.49 21.56 5.51
C PHE A 279 -2.69 21.68 4.21
N ILE A 280 -2.82 22.87 3.58
CA ILE A 280 -2.15 23.22 2.32
C ILE A 280 -1.32 24.50 2.49
N TYR A 281 -0.68 24.66 3.67
CA TYR A 281 0.32 25.70 3.89
C TYR A 281 1.64 25.38 3.15
N GLU A 282 2.55 26.38 3.08
CA GLU A 282 3.85 26.21 2.40
C GLU A 282 4.64 24.99 2.89
N ALA A 283 4.50 24.60 4.15
CA ALA A 283 5.13 23.41 4.71
C ALA A 283 4.77 22.13 3.93
N THR A 284 3.54 22.02 3.44
CA THR A 284 3.03 20.87 2.70
C THR A 284 2.93 21.11 1.20
N THR A 285 2.96 22.36 0.72
CA THR A 285 2.79 22.65 -0.72
C THR A 285 4.02 23.20 -1.41
N ARG A 286 5.03 23.72 -0.69
CA ARG A 286 6.27 24.17 -1.31
C ARG A 286 7.27 23.03 -1.44
N VAL A 287 7.43 22.52 -2.65
CA VAL A 287 8.24 21.33 -2.95
C VAL A 287 9.52 21.66 -3.75
N PRO A 288 10.57 20.84 -3.65
CA PRO A 288 11.75 20.97 -4.50
C PRO A 288 11.43 20.61 -5.95
N PHE A 289 12.03 21.35 -6.89
CA PHE A 289 11.94 21.03 -8.31
C PHE A 289 13.20 21.45 -9.04
N VAL A 290 13.80 20.50 -9.75
CA VAL A 290 14.98 20.73 -10.61
C VAL A 290 14.84 19.99 -11.92
N ILE A 291 15.22 20.62 -13.02
CA ILE A 291 15.34 19.97 -14.33
C ILE A 291 16.76 20.13 -14.84
N ARG A 292 17.47 19.02 -14.96
CA ARG A 292 18.74 18.95 -15.67
C ARG A 292 18.49 18.45 -17.08
N ALA A 293 18.72 19.29 -18.08
CA ALA A 293 18.61 18.92 -19.49
C ALA A 293 19.93 19.18 -20.20
N PRO A 294 20.32 18.38 -21.22
CA PRO A 294 21.64 18.46 -21.84
C PRO A 294 21.80 19.62 -22.84
N PHE A 295 21.08 20.72 -22.64
CA PHE A 295 21.20 21.93 -23.44
C PHE A 295 22.11 22.93 -22.73
N ASP A 296 23.13 23.44 -23.42
CA ASP A 296 24.19 24.30 -22.84
C ASP A 296 23.68 25.60 -22.21
N ARG A 297 22.54 26.16 -22.70
CA ARG A 297 21.93 27.39 -22.16
C ARG A 297 21.14 27.19 -20.88
N LEU A 298 20.81 25.95 -20.51
CA LEU A 298 19.97 25.67 -19.34
C LEU A 298 20.76 25.41 -18.05
N ARG A 299 22.10 25.42 -18.16
CA ARG A 299 22.97 25.10 -17.02
C ARG A 299 23.04 26.26 -16.03
N GLY A 300 22.90 25.93 -14.73
CA GLY A 300 23.09 26.87 -13.62
C GLY A 300 22.04 27.96 -13.53
N LYS A 301 20.83 27.71 -14.01
CA LYS A 301 19.74 28.69 -13.97
C LYS A 301 18.92 28.54 -12.71
N ARG A 302 18.40 29.64 -12.22
CA ARG A 302 17.43 29.70 -11.14
C ARG A 302 16.20 30.46 -11.59
N VAL A 303 15.02 29.89 -11.35
CA VAL A 303 13.72 30.48 -11.68
C VAL A 303 13.03 30.87 -10.39
N ALA A 304 12.86 32.17 -10.18
CA ALA A 304 12.22 32.72 -8.99
C ALA A 304 10.69 32.88 -9.12
N ASP A 305 10.18 32.92 -10.37
CA ASP A 305 8.72 32.98 -10.61
C ASP A 305 8.05 31.71 -10.13
N PRO A 306 6.93 31.80 -9.37
CA PRO A 306 6.21 30.60 -8.90
C PRO A 306 5.75 29.72 -10.05
N VAL A 307 5.99 28.41 -9.91
CA VAL A 307 5.60 27.37 -10.86
C VAL A 307 4.80 26.28 -10.15
N ARG A 308 4.22 25.33 -10.91
CA ARG A 308 3.30 24.32 -10.37
C ARG A 308 3.73 22.94 -10.84
N GLU A 309 3.41 21.91 -10.09
CA GLU A 309 3.68 20.52 -10.48
C GLU A 309 3.06 20.13 -11.82
N VAL A 310 1.85 20.62 -12.12
CA VAL A 310 1.16 20.40 -13.39
C VAL A 310 1.98 20.89 -14.60
N ASP A 311 2.95 21.77 -14.39
CA ASP A 311 3.81 22.34 -15.44
C ASP A 311 4.95 21.40 -15.86
N LEU A 312 5.21 20.32 -15.09
CA LEU A 312 6.26 19.34 -15.41
C LEU A 312 5.99 18.66 -16.76
N MET A 313 4.81 18.08 -16.93
CA MET A 313 4.48 17.33 -18.15
C MET A 313 4.67 18.17 -19.44
N PRO A 314 4.04 19.35 -19.62
CA PRO A 314 4.23 20.13 -20.84
C PRO A 314 5.69 20.61 -21.00
N THR A 315 6.43 20.84 -19.92
CA THR A 315 7.83 21.29 -19.95
C THR A 315 8.75 20.19 -20.48
N VAL A 316 8.65 18.97 -19.95
CA VAL A 316 9.52 17.87 -20.43
C VAL A 316 9.16 17.45 -21.85
N LEU A 317 7.88 17.51 -22.24
CA LEU A 317 7.47 17.27 -23.63
C LEU A 317 8.04 18.32 -24.56
N ASP A 318 8.01 19.62 -24.19
CA ASP A 318 8.58 20.70 -24.98
C ASP A 318 10.11 20.55 -25.10
N LEU A 319 10.83 20.17 -24.04
CA LEU A 319 12.25 19.84 -24.08
C LEU A 319 12.56 18.66 -25.01
N LEU A 320 11.68 17.66 -25.07
CA LEU A 320 11.80 16.49 -25.95
C LEU A 320 11.38 16.78 -27.40
N GLY A 321 10.80 17.94 -27.69
CA GLY A 321 10.28 18.30 -29.02
C GLY A 321 8.96 17.63 -29.36
N LEU A 322 8.20 17.25 -28.34
CA LEU A 322 6.90 16.59 -28.47
C LEU A 322 5.76 17.56 -28.12
N PRO A 323 4.62 17.48 -28.80
CA PRO A 323 3.48 18.34 -28.48
C PRO A 323 2.85 17.90 -27.17
N ALA A 324 2.48 18.86 -26.34
CA ALA A 324 1.66 18.63 -25.17
C ALA A 324 0.21 18.29 -25.57
N PRO A 325 -0.49 17.43 -24.82
CA PRO A 325 -1.91 17.18 -25.03
C PRO A 325 -2.75 18.44 -24.94
N LYS A 326 -3.85 18.48 -25.68
CA LYS A 326 -4.82 19.57 -25.59
C LYS A 326 -5.64 19.45 -24.30
N GLY A 327 -6.02 20.58 -23.73
CA GLY A 327 -6.93 20.62 -22.58
C GLY A 327 -6.28 20.33 -21.24
N ILE A 328 -4.93 20.38 -21.15
CA ILE A 328 -4.21 20.40 -19.88
C ILE A 328 -4.11 21.82 -19.34
N SER A 329 -4.02 21.96 -18.02
CA SER A 329 -3.86 23.25 -17.32
C SER A 329 -2.39 23.62 -17.11
N GLY A 330 -1.49 22.64 -17.22
CA GLY A 330 -0.05 22.84 -17.15
C GLY A 330 0.48 23.68 -18.32
N THR A 331 1.53 24.47 -18.06
CA THR A 331 2.17 25.39 -19.00
C THR A 331 3.67 25.06 -19.10
N THR A 332 4.25 25.08 -20.29
CA THR A 332 5.70 24.86 -20.44
C THR A 332 6.51 25.95 -19.73
N LEU A 333 7.46 25.54 -18.93
CA LEU A 333 8.37 26.42 -18.18
C LEU A 333 9.62 26.82 -19.00
N VAL A 334 9.76 26.34 -20.22
CA VAL A 334 10.91 26.64 -21.11
C VAL A 334 11.16 28.13 -21.25
N PRO A 335 10.14 29.02 -21.37
CA PRO A 335 10.37 30.45 -21.40
C PRO A 335 11.09 31.01 -20.16
N LEU A 336 10.79 30.48 -18.97
CA LEU A 336 11.48 30.86 -17.72
C LEU A 336 12.89 30.25 -17.66
N MET A 337 13.01 28.96 -18.00
CA MET A 337 14.28 28.21 -17.97
C MET A 337 15.35 28.87 -18.87
N THR A 338 14.95 29.39 -20.02
CA THR A 338 15.86 30.05 -20.97
C THR A 338 16.08 31.51 -20.66
N GLY A 339 15.26 32.12 -19.81
CA GLY A 339 15.23 33.56 -19.56
C GLY A 339 14.56 34.36 -20.69
N ALA A 340 13.84 33.69 -21.61
CA ALA A 340 13.05 34.37 -22.65
C ALA A 340 11.86 35.13 -22.04
N LYS A 341 11.36 34.69 -20.90
CA LYS A 341 10.45 35.42 -20.01
C LYS A 341 11.00 35.40 -18.59
N ARG A 342 10.69 36.43 -17.82
CA ARG A 342 11.01 36.50 -16.39
C ARG A 342 9.87 35.97 -15.52
N GLU A 343 8.65 36.13 -16.00
CA GLU A 343 7.41 35.79 -15.30
C GLU A 343 6.42 35.21 -16.31
N LEU A 344 5.64 34.24 -15.84
CA LEU A 344 4.48 33.67 -16.54
C LEU A 344 3.18 34.09 -15.90
N ASN A 345 3.23 34.64 -14.67
CA ASN A 345 2.06 35.03 -13.86
C ASN A 345 1.06 33.89 -13.72
N LEU A 346 1.56 32.69 -13.39
CA LEU A 346 0.76 31.50 -13.25
C LEU A 346 -0.09 31.59 -11.97
N GLU A 347 -1.33 31.15 -12.09
CA GLU A 347 -2.21 30.94 -10.93
C GLU A 347 -2.04 29.50 -10.47
N SER A 348 -1.56 29.26 -9.24
CA SER A 348 -1.58 27.93 -8.67
C SER A 348 -2.88 27.66 -7.91
N TYR A 349 -3.31 26.42 -7.95
CA TYR A 349 -4.45 25.90 -7.21
C TYR A 349 -4.00 24.72 -6.36
N SER A 350 -4.32 24.75 -5.09
CA SER A 350 -4.09 23.63 -4.18
C SER A 350 -5.35 23.32 -3.38
N GLU A 351 -5.56 22.05 -3.03
CA GLU A 351 -6.69 21.63 -2.20
C GLU A 351 -6.33 20.50 -1.26
N SER A 352 -6.98 20.46 -0.10
CA SER A 352 -7.15 19.26 0.70
C SER A 352 -8.64 18.97 0.88
N MET A 353 -9.05 17.81 0.39
CA MET A 353 -10.39 17.27 0.56
C MET A 353 -10.44 16.27 1.72
N TYR A 354 -9.33 15.94 2.30
CA TYR A 354 -9.20 14.96 3.37
C TYR A 354 -10.11 15.27 4.58
N PRO A 355 -10.15 16.51 5.12
CA PRO A 355 -11.05 16.85 6.21
C PRO A 355 -12.52 16.63 5.88
N LEU A 356 -12.88 16.85 4.61
CA LEU A 356 -14.27 16.67 4.14
C LEU A 356 -14.61 15.20 3.96
N HIS A 357 -13.75 14.46 3.26
CA HIS A 357 -14.04 13.07 2.90
C HIS A 357 -14.06 12.15 4.11
N HIS A 358 -13.16 12.38 5.08
CA HIS A 358 -12.98 11.49 6.22
C HIS A 358 -13.76 11.92 7.47
N PHE A 359 -14.01 13.22 7.65
CA PHE A 359 -14.59 13.75 8.89
C PHE A 359 -15.87 14.58 8.68
N GLY A 360 -16.24 14.87 7.45
CA GLY A 360 -17.37 15.77 7.16
C GLY A 360 -17.11 17.24 7.53
N TRP A 361 -15.87 17.61 7.90
CA TRP A 361 -15.46 18.99 8.15
C TRP A 361 -15.35 19.77 6.84
N ALA A 362 -15.05 21.05 6.87
CA ALA A 362 -14.88 21.81 5.64
C ALA A 362 -13.60 21.39 4.91
N ASP A 363 -13.67 21.37 3.60
CA ASP A 363 -12.49 21.26 2.74
C ASP A 363 -11.69 22.57 2.73
N THR A 364 -10.41 22.50 2.44
CA THR A 364 -9.54 23.66 2.29
C THR A 364 -9.05 23.77 0.85
N ARG A 365 -9.12 24.99 0.29
CA ARG A 365 -8.58 25.31 -1.04
C ARG A 365 -7.73 26.56 -0.97
N ALA A 366 -6.68 26.62 -1.75
CA ALA A 366 -5.85 27.81 -1.86
C ALA A 366 -5.58 28.17 -3.31
N MET A 367 -5.29 29.45 -3.52
CA MET A 367 -4.75 29.98 -4.75
C MET A 367 -3.59 30.90 -4.45
N ARG A 368 -2.49 30.68 -5.14
CA ARG A 368 -1.34 31.59 -5.12
C ARG A 368 -1.23 32.34 -6.45
N VAL A 369 -1.00 33.64 -6.36
CA VAL A 369 -0.66 34.50 -7.49
C VAL A 369 0.52 35.38 -7.07
N GLY A 370 1.66 35.17 -7.71
CA GLY A 370 2.91 35.83 -7.34
C GLY A 370 3.26 35.58 -5.86
N ARG A 371 3.32 36.65 -5.06
CA ARG A 371 3.66 36.58 -3.63
C ARG A 371 2.47 36.36 -2.68
N TYR A 372 1.22 36.45 -3.16
CA TYR A 372 0.05 36.32 -2.31
C TYR A 372 -0.58 34.94 -2.46
N LYS A 373 -0.95 34.34 -1.30
CA LYS A 373 -1.70 33.10 -1.23
C LYS A 373 -2.96 33.30 -0.40
N VAL A 374 -4.11 32.95 -0.96
CA VAL A 374 -5.41 33.06 -0.34
C VAL A 374 -6.00 31.69 -0.08
N PHE A 375 -6.61 31.48 1.06
CA PHE A 375 -7.31 30.26 1.45
C PHE A 375 -8.82 30.47 1.48
N ASP A 376 -9.54 29.62 0.77
CA ASP A 376 -10.99 29.48 0.85
C ASP A 376 -11.33 28.39 1.88
N ALA A 377 -11.55 28.79 3.11
CA ALA A 377 -11.94 28.00 4.27
C ALA A 377 -13.12 28.70 4.98
N PRO A 378 -13.79 28.07 5.98
CA PRO A 378 -14.84 28.76 6.76
C PRO A 378 -14.37 30.07 7.35
N ARG A 379 -13.14 30.15 7.81
CA ARG A 379 -12.42 31.37 8.14
C ARG A 379 -11.33 31.62 7.12
N PRO A 380 -11.57 32.49 6.11
CA PRO A 380 -10.60 32.73 5.03
C PRO A 380 -9.31 33.38 5.53
N GLU A 381 -8.23 33.12 4.79
CA GLU A 381 -6.90 33.64 5.11
C GLU A 381 -6.22 34.23 3.87
N LEU A 382 -5.32 35.17 4.08
CA LEU A 382 -4.46 35.76 3.06
C LEU A 382 -3.04 35.95 3.61
N TYR A 383 -2.05 35.49 2.88
CA TYR A 383 -0.63 35.62 3.25
C TYR A 383 0.19 36.30 2.17
N ASP A 384 1.24 36.97 2.58
CA ASP A 384 2.27 37.58 1.73
C ASP A 384 3.56 36.76 1.85
N LEU A 385 3.69 35.73 1.07
CA LEU A 385 4.81 34.77 1.12
C LEU A 385 6.19 35.39 0.87
N GLY A 386 6.23 36.58 0.26
CA GLY A 386 7.48 37.34 0.08
C GLY A 386 8.01 37.97 1.38
N ARG A 387 7.16 38.13 2.41
CA ARG A 387 7.50 38.69 3.72
C ARG A 387 7.29 37.69 4.85
N ASP A 388 6.41 36.75 4.66
CA ASP A 388 5.97 35.77 5.62
C ASP A 388 5.89 34.39 4.96
N PRO A 389 7.05 33.76 4.69
CA PRO A 389 7.11 32.46 4.02
C PRO A 389 6.59 31.28 4.87
N HIS A 390 6.33 31.50 6.16
CA HIS A 390 5.78 30.52 7.10
C HIS A 390 4.28 30.76 7.40
N GLU A 391 3.64 31.68 6.68
CA GLU A 391 2.19 31.94 6.79
C GLU A 391 1.72 32.16 8.25
N ALA A 392 2.54 32.88 9.04
CA ALA A 392 2.28 33.15 10.45
C ALA A 392 1.33 34.33 10.67
N GLN A 393 1.22 35.25 9.68
CA GLN A 393 0.44 36.49 9.82
C GLN A 393 -0.68 36.56 8.78
N ASN A 394 -1.90 36.21 9.19
CA ASN A 394 -3.08 36.34 8.34
C ASN A 394 -3.44 37.80 8.06
N LEU A 395 -3.33 38.22 6.80
CA LEU A 395 -3.62 39.57 6.32
C LEU A 395 -5.05 39.77 5.84
N TYR A 396 -5.93 38.76 5.93
CA TYR A 396 -7.29 38.80 5.38
C TYR A 396 -8.07 40.05 5.83
N GLY A 397 -8.05 40.34 7.13
CA GLY A 397 -8.73 41.51 7.68
C GLY A 397 -8.10 42.84 7.24
N GLN A 398 -6.77 42.88 7.07
CA GLN A 398 -6.04 44.10 6.71
C GLN A 398 -6.08 44.41 5.22
N ARG A 399 -6.26 43.39 4.36
CA ARG A 399 -6.25 43.48 2.89
C ARG A 399 -7.51 42.86 2.28
N ARG A 400 -8.64 43.13 2.89
CA ARG A 400 -9.94 42.53 2.57
C ARG A 400 -10.28 42.56 1.07
N THR A 401 -10.13 43.72 0.43
CA THR A 401 -10.43 43.90 -1.00
C THR A 401 -9.61 42.96 -1.89
N LEU A 402 -8.31 42.85 -1.62
CA LEU A 402 -7.41 41.91 -2.35
C LEU A 402 -7.85 40.48 -2.11
N ALA A 403 -8.08 40.10 -0.86
CA ALA A 403 -8.49 38.76 -0.48
C ALA A 403 -9.80 38.35 -1.15
N ASP A 404 -10.81 39.23 -1.12
CA ASP A 404 -12.13 38.96 -1.73
C ASP A 404 -12.04 38.82 -3.27
N GLN A 405 -11.17 39.60 -3.93
CA GLN A 405 -10.88 39.47 -5.36
C GLN A 405 -10.21 38.12 -5.68
N MET A 406 -9.22 37.74 -4.89
CA MET A 406 -8.52 36.45 -5.05
C MET A 406 -9.46 35.27 -4.77
N LEU A 407 -10.31 35.34 -3.74
CA LEU A 407 -11.32 34.31 -3.44
C LEU A 407 -12.34 34.17 -4.60
N ALA A 408 -12.80 35.28 -5.15
CA ALA A 408 -13.70 35.23 -6.31
C ALA A 408 -13.02 34.56 -7.52
N ARG A 409 -11.74 34.84 -7.73
CA ARG A 409 -10.95 34.20 -8.79
C ARG A 409 -10.72 32.71 -8.53
N LEU A 410 -10.39 32.32 -7.30
CA LEU A 410 -10.26 30.92 -6.89
C LEU A 410 -11.55 30.13 -7.17
N ARG A 411 -12.71 30.71 -6.84
CA ARG A 411 -14.02 30.07 -7.10
C ARG A 411 -14.27 29.88 -8.62
N GLN A 412 -13.93 30.90 -9.44
CA GLN A 412 -14.01 30.78 -10.90
C GLN A 412 -13.09 29.67 -11.45
N LEU A 413 -11.86 29.54 -10.93
CA LEU A 413 -10.94 28.47 -11.30
C LEU A 413 -11.50 27.10 -10.95
N ARG A 414 -11.99 26.94 -9.72
CA ARG A 414 -12.63 25.71 -9.24
C ARG A 414 -13.81 25.31 -10.14
N ASP A 415 -14.70 26.25 -10.43
CA ASP A 415 -15.90 25.98 -11.23
C ASP A 415 -15.52 25.56 -12.65
N ARG A 416 -14.49 26.20 -13.24
CA ARG A 416 -13.91 25.81 -14.54
C ARG A 416 -13.32 24.41 -14.52
N PHE A 417 -12.54 24.07 -13.50
CA PHE A 417 -11.90 22.76 -13.35
C PHE A 417 -12.97 21.67 -13.12
N THR A 418 -13.97 21.92 -12.28
CA THR A 418 -15.06 20.98 -12.03
C THR A 418 -15.90 20.72 -13.29
N ALA A 419 -16.12 21.73 -14.13
CA ALA A 419 -16.81 21.56 -15.40
C ALA A 419 -16.03 20.71 -16.43
N ALA A 420 -14.71 20.58 -16.25
CA ALA A 420 -13.84 19.73 -17.06
C ALA A 420 -13.67 18.31 -16.50
N ALA A 421 -14.24 18.03 -15.33
CA ALA A 421 -14.14 16.73 -14.66
C ALA A 421 -14.83 15.62 -15.49
N PRO A 422 -14.31 14.37 -15.43
CA PRO A 422 -14.99 13.21 -16.01
C PRO A 422 -16.35 12.97 -15.33
N THR A 423 -17.41 12.82 -16.09
CA THR A 423 -18.77 12.56 -15.57
C THR A 423 -19.02 11.10 -15.18
N ASP A 424 -18.16 10.20 -15.63
CA ASP A 424 -18.27 8.75 -15.43
C ASP A 424 -16.97 8.20 -14.80
N GLN A 425 -16.87 8.28 -13.48
CA GLN A 425 -15.87 7.48 -12.74
C GLN A 425 -16.60 6.28 -12.13
N PRO A 426 -16.46 5.06 -12.71
CA PRO A 426 -16.92 3.87 -12.01
C PRO A 426 -16.07 3.73 -10.73
N ALA A 427 -16.72 3.36 -9.62
CA ALA A 427 -15.98 3.03 -8.40
C ALA A 427 -14.98 1.90 -8.71
N PRO A 428 -13.73 1.97 -8.23
CA PRO A 428 -12.78 0.89 -8.43
C PRO A 428 -13.32 -0.38 -7.79
N ASP A 429 -13.24 -1.50 -8.52
CA ASP A 429 -13.46 -2.83 -7.99
C ASP A 429 -12.21 -3.19 -7.14
N VAL A 430 -12.12 -2.61 -5.97
CA VAL A 430 -10.97 -2.77 -5.06
C VAL A 430 -11.21 -4.00 -4.21
N ASP A 431 -10.30 -4.96 -4.29
CA ASP A 431 -10.28 -6.15 -3.43
C ASP A 431 -10.50 -5.73 -1.96
N PRO A 432 -11.47 -6.33 -1.24
CA PRO A 432 -11.80 -5.96 0.13
C PRO A 432 -10.65 -6.09 1.12
N GLU A 433 -9.76 -7.07 0.92
CA GLU A 433 -8.55 -7.21 1.72
C GLU A 433 -7.63 -6.00 1.50
N VAL A 434 -7.55 -5.52 0.28
CA VAL A 434 -6.83 -4.30 -0.10
C VAL A 434 -7.47 -3.07 0.54
N ARG A 435 -8.80 -2.98 0.52
CA ARG A 435 -9.54 -1.88 1.15
C ARG A 435 -9.35 -1.86 2.67
N ALA A 436 -9.44 -3.03 3.31
CA ALA A 436 -9.16 -3.17 4.74
C ALA A 436 -7.72 -2.77 5.09
N ARG A 437 -6.76 -3.07 4.22
CA ARG A 437 -5.35 -2.69 4.41
C ARG A 437 -5.12 -1.18 4.24
N LEU A 438 -5.75 -0.55 3.25
CA LEU A 438 -5.67 0.91 3.09
C LEU A 438 -6.29 1.64 4.28
N ALA A 439 -7.42 1.14 4.80
CA ALA A 439 -8.01 1.67 6.03
C ALA A 439 -7.09 1.52 7.24
N ALA A 440 -6.36 0.40 7.32
CA ALA A 440 -5.38 0.17 8.37
C ALA A 440 -4.16 1.10 8.27
N LEU A 441 -3.85 1.56 7.05
CA LEU A 441 -2.79 2.55 6.77
C LEU A 441 -3.26 4.00 6.94
N GLY A 442 -4.55 4.23 7.26
CA GLY A 442 -5.14 5.58 7.36
C GLY A 442 -5.52 6.21 6.02
N TYR A 443 -5.35 5.48 4.90
CA TYR A 443 -5.66 6.01 3.57
C TYR A 443 -7.11 5.83 3.12
N ILE A 444 -7.87 4.95 3.77
CA ILE A 444 -9.32 4.82 3.57
C ILE A 444 -9.96 4.91 4.95
N GLY A 445 -10.39 6.11 5.31
CA GLY A 445 -11.37 6.30 6.37
C GLY A 445 -12.80 6.13 5.83
N SER A 446 -13.74 6.31 6.70
CA SER A 446 -15.12 6.43 6.28
C SER A 446 -15.26 7.61 5.34
N PHE A 447 -15.46 7.39 4.03
CA PHE A 447 -16.01 8.46 3.21
C PHE A 447 -17.36 8.85 3.79
N VAL A 448 -17.38 9.96 4.50
CA VAL A 448 -18.63 10.53 5.00
C VAL A 448 -19.40 10.96 3.78
N ALA A 449 -20.61 10.39 3.59
CA ALA A 449 -21.52 10.92 2.59
C ALA A 449 -21.66 12.41 2.89
N THR A 450 -21.16 13.26 1.98
CA THR A 450 -21.19 14.70 2.18
C THR A 450 -22.64 15.09 2.43
N SER A 451 -22.97 15.39 3.70
CA SER A 451 -24.27 15.88 4.05
C SER A 451 -24.57 17.11 3.19
N ALA A 452 -25.81 17.32 2.84
CA ALA A 452 -26.26 18.50 2.09
C ALA A 452 -26.01 19.83 2.83
N SER A 453 -25.34 19.80 3.99
CA SER A 453 -25.01 20.99 4.78
C SER A 453 -24.09 21.93 3.99
N PRO A 454 -24.44 23.22 3.93
CA PRO A 454 -23.61 24.22 3.29
C PRO A 454 -22.19 24.19 3.88
N ARG A 455 -21.17 24.42 3.06
CA ARG A 455 -19.75 24.45 3.48
C ARG A 455 -19.50 25.42 4.67
N THR A 456 -20.24 26.52 4.72
CA THR A 456 -20.16 27.52 5.78
C THR A 456 -20.68 27.05 7.14
N GLU A 457 -21.39 25.95 7.21
CA GLU A 457 -21.94 25.34 8.43
C GLU A 457 -21.05 24.17 8.92
N ARG A 458 -20.03 23.76 8.14
CA ARG A 458 -19.09 22.71 8.53
C ARG A 458 -18.02 23.26 9.43
N ALA A 459 -17.52 22.41 10.34
CA ALA A 459 -16.42 22.79 11.22
C ALA A 459 -15.16 23.17 10.41
N ASP A 460 -14.53 24.25 10.82
CA ASP A 460 -13.25 24.67 10.24
C ASP A 460 -12.16 23.66 10.63
N PRO A 461 -11.39 23.10 9.67
CA PRO A 461 -10.33 22.15 9.96
C PRO A 461 -9.32 22.65 10.99
N LYS A 462 -9.08 23.95 11.06
CA LYS A 462 -8.16 24.57 12.03
C LYS A 462 -8.60 24.39 13.50
N ASP A 463 -9.89 24.19 13.73
CA ASP A 463 -10.41 23.92 15.08
C ASP A 463 -10.38 22.42 15.42
N LYS A 464 -10.06 21.58 14.45
CA LYS A 464 -10.12 20.12 14.55
C LYS A 464 -8.76 19.43 14.45
N ILE A 465 -7.70 20.17 14.16
CA ILE A 465 -6.36 19.61 13.93
C ILE A 465 -5.84 18.79 15.13
N GLU A 466 -6.15 19.23 16.37
CA GLU A 466 -5.76 18.49 17.56
C GLU A 466 -6.40 17.09 17.60
N LEU A 467 -7.67 16.96 17.18
CA LEU A 467 -8.37 15.68 17.13
C LEU A 467 -7.75 14.76 16.07
N PHE A 468 -7.39 15.32 14.92
CA PHE A 468 -6.67 14.59 13.88
C PHE A 468 -5.32 14.06 14.37
N ASN A 469 -4.52 14.91 15.02
CA ASN A 469 -3.23 14.51 15.60
C ASN A 469 -3.38 13.41 16.66
N LEU A 470 -4.41 13.47 17.51
CA LEU A 470 -4.68 12.41 18.48
C LEU A 470 -5.02 11.07 17.82
N MET A 471 -5.75 11.09 16.70
CA MET A 471 -6.06 9.87 15.94
C MET A 471 -4.80 9.29 15.28
N ASN A 472 -3.98 10.13 14.65
CA ASN A 472 -2.72 9.70 14.05
C ASN A 472 -1.77 9.12 15.11
N ALA A 473 -1.62 9.80 16.25
CA ALA A 473 -0.81 9.29 17.36
C ALA A 473 -1.31 7.93 17.88
N ALA A 474 -2.63 7.76 18.03
CA ALA A 474 -3.22 6.47 18.42
C ALA A 474 -2.93 5.37 17.39
N GLN A 475 -2.93 5.71 16.12
CA GLN A 475 -2.62 4.78 15.03
C GLN A 475 -1.15 4.37 15.05
N GLU A 476 -0.21 5.31 15.18
CA GLU A 476 1.23 5.03 15.22
C GLU A 476 1.60 4.18 16.45
N ILE A 477 1.12 4.56 17.64
CA ILE A 477 1.32 3.77 18.87
C ILE A 477 0.84 2.33 18.69
N SER A 478 -0.27 2.14 17.97
CA SER A 478 -0.85 0.80 17.71
C SER A 478 -0.04 -0.05 16.72
N LYS A 479 0.85 0.57 15.95
CA LYS A 479 1.79 -0.11 15.04
C LYS A 479 3.07 -0.54 15.76
N GLU A 480 3.62 0.33 16.61
CA GLU A 480 4.93 0.17 17.19
C GLU A 480 5.00 -0.78 18.39
N LYS A 481 3.92 -0.89 19.17
CA LYS A 481 3.92 -1.62 20.45
C LYS A 481 2.80 -2.67 20.50
N GLU A 482 3.15 -3.92 20.81
CA GLU A 482 2.17 -4.99 21.04
C GLU A 482 1.23 -4.68 22.24
N ASP A 483 1.69 -3.94 23.24
CA ASP A 483 0.92 -3.59 24.47
C ASP A 483 0.51 -2.10 24.49
N SER A 484 0.00 -1.60 23.35
CA SER A 484 -0.40 -0.20 23.18
C SER A 484 -1.87 0.09 23.45
N PHE A 485 -2.64 -0.91 23.87
CA PHE A 485 -4.10 -0.83 23.99
C PHE A 485 -4.59 0.34 24.84
N GLU A 486 -4.10 0.51 26.06
CA GLU A 486 -4.58 1.56 26.98
C GLU A 486 -4.20 2.96 26.50
N GLU A 487 -2.99 3.12 25.93
CA GLU A 487 -2.52 4.40 25.42
C GLU A 487 -3.34 4.82 24.19
N ALA A 488 -3.46 3.96 23.18
CA ALA A 488 -4.23 4.24 21.97
C ALA A 488 -5.72 4.49 22.27
N THR A 489 -6.34 3.66 23.11
CA THR A 489 -7.76 3.85 23.44
C THR A 489 -8.01 5.12 24.25
N THR A 490 -7.05 5.56 25.07
CA THR A 490 -7.14 6.83 25.81
C THR A 490 -7.18 8.02 24.86
N LEU A 491 -6.31 8.05 23.84
CA LEU A 491 -6.30 9.10 22.83
C LEU A 491 -7.61 9.12 22.03
N LEU A 492 -8.07 7.96 21.56
CA LEU A 492 -9.32 7.84 20.78
C LEU A 492 -10.56 8.24 21.60
N ARG A 493 -10.60 7.93 22.88
CA ARG A 493 -11.70 8.38 23.77
C ARG A 493 -11.71 9.90 23.95
N LYS A 494 -10.56 10.57 23.97
CA LYS A 494 -10.51 12.05 23.97
C LYS A 494 -11.17 12.58 22.70
N VAL A 495 -10.87 11.98 21.53
CA VAL A 495 -11.48 12.38 20.26
C VAL A 495 -13.00 12.21 20.30
N THR A 496 -13.50 11.01 20.64
CA THR A 496 -14.94 10.73 20.66
C THR A 496 -15.71 11.52 21.73
N SER A 497 -15.03 11.99 22.79
CA SER A 497 -15.62 12.87 23.80
C SER A 497 -15.68 14.32 23.35
N ALA A 498 -14.69 14.78 22.58
CA ALA A 498 -14.63 16.15 22.07
C ALA A 498 -15.52 16.33 20.81
N ASP A 499 -15.59 15.31 19.97
CA ASP A 499 -16.42 15.29 18.76
C ASP A 499 -17.00 13.88 18.54
N PRO A 500 -18.23 13.63 19.02
CA PRO A 500 -18.88 12.32 18.87
C PRO A 500 -19.23 11.94 17.42
N ASP A 501 -19.19 12.89 16.50
CA ASP A 501 -19.55 12.67 15.10
C ASP A 501 -18.37 12.16 14.24
N VAL A 502 -17.18 12.04 14.83
CA VAL A 502 -15.99 11.48 14.16
C VAL A 502 -16.13 9.95 14.07
N ILE A 503 -16.64 9.48 12.95
CA ILE A 503 -16.95 8.07 12.68
C ILE A 503 -15.71 7.18 12.84
N ASP A 504 -14.57 7.63 12.29
CA ASP A 504 -13.32 6.87 12.29
C ASP A 504 -12.76 6.65 13.71
N ALA A 505 -12.97 7.59 14.62
CA ALA A 505 -12.53 7.40 16.01
C ALA A 505 -13.27 6.25 16.71
N TRP A 506 -14.58 6.12 16.46
CA TRP A 506 -15.37 4.97 16.96
C TRP A 506 -14.92 3.65 16.31
N PHE A 507 -14.68 3.67 15.00
CA PHE A 507 -14.16 2.51 14.27
C PHE A 507 -12.78 2.09 14.77
N MET A 508 -11.86 3.03 14.97
CA MET A 508 -10.52 2.77 15.51
C MET A 508 -10.58 2.21 16.93
N LEU A 509 -11.49 2.70 17.79
CA LEU A 509 -11.75 2.10 19.09
C LEU A 509 -12.20 0.64 18.94
N GLY A 510 -13.18 0.37 18.08
CA GLY A 510 -13.63 -0.99 17.78
C GLY A 510 -12.47 -1.91 17.39
N ASN A 511 -11.57 -1.42 16.54
CA ASN A 511 -10.39 -2.18 16.11
C ASN A 511 -9.39 -2.46 17.25
N GLN A 512 -9.16 -1.50 18.16
CA GLN A 512 -8.30 -1.75 19.33
C GLN A 512 -8.87 -2.86 20.22
N TYR A 513 -10.18 -2.81 20.47
CA TYR A 513 -10.87 -3.85 21.25
C TYR A 513 -10.90 -5.20 20.53
N PHE A 514 -11.05 -5.21 19.22
CA PHE A 514 -10.97 -6.43 18.40
C PHE A 514 -9.58 -7.06 18.48
N LYS A 515 -8.50 -6.28 18.33
CA LYS A 515 -7.11 -6.74 18.50
C LYS A 515 -6.88 -7.33 19.90
N ALA A 516 -7.39 -6.69 20.92
CA ALA A 516 -7.33 -7.16 22.31
C ALA A 516 -8.25 -8.36 22.59
N ARG A 517 -8.91 -8.92 21.57
CA ARG A 517 -9.88 -10.03 21.65
C ARG A 517 -11.09 -9.75 22.56
N ARG A 518 -11.38 -8.49 22.82
CA ARG A 518 -12.53 -7.99 23.58
C ARG A 518 -13.70 -7.74 22.64
N PHE A 519 -14.21 -8.82 22.04
CA PHE A 519 -15.13 -8.76 20.90
C PHE A 519 -16.49 -8.14 21.22
N ASP A 520 -17.05 -8.34 22.42
CA ASP A 520 -18.34 -7.73 22.80
C ASP A 520 -18.23 -6.20 22.87
N GLU A 521 -17.14 -5.66 23.41
CA GLU A 521 -16.89 -4.20 23.44
C GLU A 521 -16.60 -3.67 22.03
N ALA A 522 -15.81 -4.42 21.23
CA ALA A 522 -15.55 -4.05 19.83
C ALA A 522 -16.85 -3.85 19.04
N ILE A 523 -17.80 -4.80 19.18
CA ILE A 523 -19.14 -4.71 18.57
C ILE A 523 -19.86 -3.40 19.01
N GLY A 524 -19.73 -3.03 20.28
CA GLY A 524 -20.32 -1.79 20.81
C GLY A 524 -19.81 -0.56 20.08
N TYR A 525 -18.50 -0.47 19.85
CA TYR A 525 -17.89 0.64 19.13
C TYR A 525 -18.18 0.64 17.61
N PHE A 526 -18.16 -0.54 16.97
CA PHE A 526 -18.57 -0.64 15.56
C PHE A 526 -20.03 -0.23 15.36
N LYS A 527 -20.93 -0.55 16.29
CA LYS A 527 -22.31 -0.05 16.27
C LYS A 527 -22.38 1.46 16.33
N LYS A 528 -21.52 2.12 17.12
CA LYS A 528 -21.45 3.60 17.15
C LYS A 528 -21.06 4.18 15.80
N SER A 529 -20.07 3.59 15.12
CA SER A 529 -19.73 3.98 13.75
C SER A 529 -20.89 3.80 12.79
N LEU A 530 -21.67 2.70 12.92
CA LEU A 530 -22.81 2.38 12.07
C LEU A 530 -24.06 3.21 12.39
N GLU A 531 -24.23 3.71 13.62
CA GLU A 531 -25.24 4.71 13.96
C GLU A 531 -25.03 6.01 13.17
N LEU A 532 -23.76 6.42 12.97
CA LEU A 532 -23.41 7.62 12.21
C LEU A 532 -23.38 7.36 10.71
N LYS A 533 -22.91 6.18 10.28
CA LYS A 533 -22.83 5.77 8.88
C LYS A 533 -23.27 4.31 8.73
N PRO A 534 -24.56 4.05 8.41
CA PRO A 534 -25.13 2.70 8.35
C PRO A 534 -24.53 1.79 7.26
N ASP A 535 -23.92 2.37 6.24
CA ASP A 535 -23.25 1.70 5.12
C ASP A 535 -21.72 1.68 5.26
N TYR A 536 -21.18 1.89 6.48
CA TYR A 536 -19.73 1.84 6.71
C TYR A 536 -19.23 0.39 6.62
N ASP A 537 -18.75 0.02 5.44
CA ASP A 537 -18.35 -1.33 5.07
C ASP A 537 -17.34 -1.96 6.04
N LEU A 538 -16.30 -1.23 6.44
CA LEU A 538 -15.28 -1.72 7.39
C LEU A 538 -15.84 -2.00 8.78
N ALA A 539 -16.78 -1.19 9.25
CA ALA A 539 -17.43 -1.44 10.54
C ALA A 539 -18.36 -2.65 10.45
N LEU A 540 -19.07 -2.82 9.32
CA LEU A 540 -19.93 -3.99 9.09
C LEU A 540 -19.14 -5.29 9.11
N ILE A 541 -18.04 -5.36 8.33
CA ILE A 541 -17.24 -6.59 8.24
C ILE A 541 -16.55 -6.92 9.57
N ASN A 542 -15.97 -5.92 10.27
CA ASN A 542 -15.29 -6.16 11.53
C ASN A 542 -16.26 -6.51 12.68
N MET A 543 -17.46 -5.96 12.64
CA MET A 543 -18.53 -6.37 13.55
C MET A 543 -18.95 -7.81 13.28
N ALA A 544 -19.13 -8.22 12.02
CA ALA A 544 -19.45 -9.61 11.66
C ALA A 544 -18.34 -10.58 12.08
N ASN A 545 -17.06 -10.22 11.84
CA ASN A 545 -15.90 -10.97 12.29
C ASN A 545 -15.86 -11.10 13.82
N SER A 546 -16.25 -10.05 14.55
CA SER A 546 -16.36 -10.08 16.02
C SER A 546 -17.44 -11.05 16.49
N TYR A 547 -18.61 -11.06 15.83
CA TYR A 547 -19.66 -12.05 16.13
C TYR A 547 -19.20 -13.47 15.83
N ARG A 548 -18.49 -13.71 14.72
CA ARG A 548 -17.92 -15.02 14.40
C ARG A 548 -16.93 -15.47 15.47
N ALA A 549 -16.03 -14.57 15.91
CA ALA A 549 -15.05 -14.88 16.96
C ALA A 549 -15.71 -15.25 18.31
N LEU A 550 -16.92 -14.78 18.57
CA LEU A 550 -17.74 -15.13 19.73
C LEU A 550 -18.59 -16.40 19.51
N GLY A 551 -18.52 -17.04 18.34
CA GLY A 551 -19.40 -18.17 17.98
C GLY A 551 -20.89 -17.78 17.80
N LYS A 552 -21.16 -16.48 17.58
CA LYS A 552 -22.51 -15.95 17.33
C LYS A 552 -22.80 -15.94 15.82
N ASP A 553 -22.80 -17.14 15.22
CA ASP A 553 -22.81 -17.33 13.76
C ASP A 553 -24.00 -16.68 13.05
N ASP A 554 -25.22 -16.71 13.63
CA ASP A 554 -26.39 -16.08 13.02
C ASP A 554 -26.21 -14.56 12.91
N ALA A 555 -25.63 -13.94 13.94
CA ALA A 555 -25.33 -12.52 13.93
C ALA A 555 -24.19 -12.19 12.96
N ALA A 556 -23.20 -13.07 12.83
CA ALA A 556 -22.12 -12.94 11.86
C ALA A 556 -22.66 -12.99 10.42
N LEU A 557 -23.49 -14.01 10.10
CA LEU A 557 -24.13 -14.13 8.79
C LEU A 557 -24.99 -12.90 8.44
N ALA A 558 -25.80 -12.43 9.39
CA ALA A 558 -26.60 -11.23 9.20
C ALA A 558 -25.75 -9.97 8.94
N GLY A 559 -24.59 -9.85 9.62
CA GLY A 559 -23.63 -8.78 9.40
C GLY A 559 -22.98 -8.86 8.01
N TYR A 560 -22.58 -10.06 7.59
CA TYR A 560 -22.03 -10.28 6.23
C TYR A 560 -23.08 -10.04 5.15
N GLU A 561 -24.33 -10.43 5.33
CA GLU A 561 -25.41 -10.09 4.40
C GLU A 561 -25.66 -8.57 4.32
N GLN A 562 -25.53 -7.86 5.44
CA GLN A 562 -25.62 -6.41 5.44
C GLN A 562 -24.45 -5.79 4.68
N TYR A 563 -23.24 -6.31 4.87
CA TYR A 563 -22.08 -5.90 4.09
C TYR A 563 -22.28 -6.12 2.58
N LEU A 564 -22.76 -7.29 2.17
CA LEU A 564 -23.01 -7.62 0.75
C LEU A 564 -24.11 -6.76 0.08
N ARG A 565 -24.91 -6.03 0.85
CA ARG A 565 -25.80 -5.00 0.27
C ARG A 565 -25.03 -3.73 -0.11
N VAL A 566 -23.92 -3.45 0.57
CA VAL A 566 -23.03 -2.31 0.27
C VAL A 566 -22.05 -2.68 -0.85
N ASP A 567 -21.42 -3.85 -0.75
CA ASP A 567 -20.47 -4.39 -1.72
C ASP A 567 -20.87 -5.82 -2.14
N PRO A 568 -21.72 -5.99 -3.16
CA PRO A 568 -22.20 -7.30 -3.61
C PRO A 568 -21.11 -8.22 -4.19
N LYS A 569 -19.99 -7.65 -4.61
CA LYS A 569 -18.90 -8.36 -5.27
C LYS A 569 -17.73 -8.69 -4.35
N ASN A 570 -17.98 -8.90 -3.09
CA ASN A 570 -16.96 -9.26 -2.13
C ASN A 570 -16.81 -10.79 -2.03
N ALA A 571 -15.80 -11.32 -2.72
CA ALA A 571 -15.51 -12.75 -2.73
C ALA A 571 -15.09 -13.26 -1.33
N TYR A 572 -14.37 -12.44 -0.55
CA TYR A 572 -13.91 -12.82 0.79
C TYR A 572 -15.09 -13.01 1.76
N VAL A 573 -16.06 -12.09 1.75
CA VAL A 573 -17.25 -12.22 2.61
C VAL A 573 -18.08 -13.46 2.24
N ARG A 574 -18.20 -13.77 0.95
CA ARG A 574 -18.82 -15.03 0.50
C ARG A 574 -18.08 -16.26 1.03
N TYR A 575 -16.75 -16.22 0.98
CA TYR A 575 -15.91 -17.29 1.54
C TYR A 575 -16.14 -17.44 3.06
N GLU A 576 -16.14 -16.34 3.83
CA GLU A 576 -16.38 -16.35 5.28
C GLU A 576 -17.76 -16.91 5.65
N MET A 577 -18.80 -16.58 4.87
CA MET A 577 -20.13 -17.17 5.03
C MET A 577 -20.11 -18.68 4.75
N GLY A 578 -19.40 -19.10 3.71
CA GLY A 578 -19.20 -20.51 3.38
C GLY A 578 -18.54 -21.30 4.52
N GLU A 579 -17.54 -20.74 5.16
CA GLU A 579 -16.87 -21.34 6.34
C GLU A 579 -17.86 -21.53 7.50
N ILE A 580 -18.72 -20.54 7.79
CA ILE A 580 -19.74 -20.67 8.84
C ILE A 580 -20.72 -21.81 8.52
N TYR A 581 -21.17 -21.91 7.27
CA TYR A 581 -22.07 -23.00 6.87
C TYR A 581 -21.37 -24.37 6.92
N LEU A 582 -20.07 -24.42 6.59
CA LEU A 582 -19.27 -25.65 6.68
C LEU A 582 -19.13 -26.10 8.15
N ASP A 583 -18.81 -25.17 9.06
CA ASP A 583 -18.70 -25.45 10.51
C ASP A 583 -20.02 -25.95 11.10
N ARG A 584 -21.17 -25.50 10.56
CA ARG A 584 -22.51 -25.99 10.93
C ARG A 584 -22.89 -27.31 10.29
N GLY A 585 -22.06 -27.84 9.38
CA GLY A 585 -22.36 -29.07 8.64
C GLY A 585 -23.36 -28.86 7.48
N ASP A 586 -23.73 -27.63 7.15
CA ASP A 586 -24.57 -27.31 5.99
C ASP A 586 -23.71 -27.24 4.72
N ALA A 587 -23.34 -28.41 4.21
CA ALA A 587 -22.51 -28.55 3.01
C ALA A 587 -23.15 -27.94 1.77
N ALA A 588 -24.48 -27.86 1.68
CA ALA A 588 -25.17 -27.31 0.52
C ALA A 588 -25.03 -25.78 0.46
N SER A 589 -25.26 -25.09 1.58
CA SER A 589 -25.08 -23.64 1.68
C SER A 589 -23.59 -23.27 1.58
N ALA A 590 -22.69 -24.01 2.23
CA ALA A 590 -21.25 -23.82 2.12
C ALA A 590 -20.77 -23.86 0.65
N ARG A 591 -21.15 -24.91 -0.08
CA ARG A 591 -20.81 -25.05 -1.51
C ARG A 591 -21.32 -23.87 -2.35
N ARG A 592 -22.53 -23.40 -2.09
CA ARG A 592 -23.11 -22.26 -2.82
C ARG A 592 -22.32 -20.99 -2.58
N GLU A 593 -21.95 -20.68 -1.34
CA GLU A 593 -21.21 -19.46 -1.02
C GLU A 593 -19.75 -19.52 -1.53
N PHE A 594 -19.06 -20.68 -1.44
CA PHE A 594 -17.72 -20.85 -2.03
C PHE A 594 -17.74 -20.73 -3.56
N ALA A 595 -18.75 -21.31 -4.22
CA ALA A 595 -18.91 -21.16 -5.67
C ALA A 595 -19.16 -19.69 -6.05
N ALA A 596 -20.02 -18.99 -5.33
CA ALA A 596 -20.26 -17.57 -5.53
C ALA A 596 -19.00 -16.71 -5.29
N ALA A 597 -18.16 -17.08 -4.32
CA ALA A 597 -16.86 -16.43 -4.12
C ALA A 597 -15.95 -16.59 -5.36
N LEU A 598 -15.89 -17.80 -5.94
CA LEU A 598 -15.07 -18.07 -7.13
C LEU A 598 -15.65 -17.50 -8.44
N GLU A 599 -16.96 -17.29 -8.52
CA GLU A 599 -17.59 -16.55 -9.64
C GLU A 599 -17.16 -15.06 -9.61
N ILE A 600 -16.99 -14.48 -8.41
CA ILE A 600 -16.53 -13.10 -8.23
C ILE A 600 -15.03 -13.00 -8.48
N ASP A 601 -14.21 -13.82 -7.78
CA ASP A 601 -12.76 -13.90 -8.00
C ASP A 601 -12.29 -15.36 -8.07
N PRO A 602 -11.95 -15.87 -9.26
CA PRO A 602 -11.44 -17.23 -9.44
C PRO A 602 -10.12 -17.52 -8.71
N ARG A 603 -9.44 -16.52 -8.17
CA ARG A 603 -8.14 -16.63 -7.48
C ARG A 603 -8.27 -16.82 -5.96
N VAL A 604 -9.48 -16.90 -5.42
CA VAL A 604 -9.69 -17.16 -3.98
C VAL A 604 -9.30 -18.61 -3.65
N ALA A 605 -8.01 -18.85 -3.48
CA ALA A 605 -7.45 -20.17 -3.22
C ALA A 605 -8.07 -20.88 -2.00
N PRO A 606 -8.38 -20.22 -0.85
CA PRO A 606 -9.07 -20.87 0.26
C PRO A 606 -10.46 -21.41 -0.12
N ALA A 607 -11.24 -20.71 -0.96
CA ALA A 607 -12.56 -21.20 -1.38
C ALA A 607 -12.45 -22.45 -2.26
N ARG A 608 -11.43 -22.54 -3.14
CA ARG A 608 -11.15 -23.76 -3.91
C ARG A 608 -10.78 -24.92 -2.98
N ASN A 609 -9.89 -24.70 -2.02
CA ASN A 609 -9.53 -25.72 -1.04
C ASN A 609 -10.77 -26.22 -0.28
N ALA A 610 -11.66 -25.32 0.14
CA ALA A 610 -12.90 -25.68 0.83
C ALA A 610 -13.85 -26.47 -0.07
N LEU A 611 -14.00 -26.13 -1.35
CA LEU A 611 -14.77 -26.93 -2.32
C LEU A 611 -14.15 -28.30 -2.52
N GLY A 612 -12.83 -28.40 -2.56
CA GLY A 612 -12.10 -29.67 -2.60
C GLY A 612 -12.40 -30.56 -1.40
N VAL A 613 -12.45 -29.99 -0.20
CA VAL A 613 -12.86 -30.70 1.04
C VAL A 613 -14.30 -31.19 0.94
N LEU A 614 -15.23 -30.36 0.46
CA LEU A 614 -16.63 -30.76 0.26
C LEU A 614 -16.80 -31.85 -0.80
N ALA A 615 -16.00 -31.85 -1.86
CA ALA A 615 -15.97 -32.92 -2.85
C ALA A 615 -15.44 -34.24 -2.24
N PHE A 616 -14.34 -34.17 -1.49
CA PHE A 616 -13.80 -35.32 -0.75
C PHE A 616 -14.80 -35.92 0.21
N GLN A 617 -15.50 -35.12 1.02
CA GLN A 617 -16.54 -35.56 1.96
C GLN A 617 -17.72 -36.20 1.24
N ALA A 618 -18.02 -35.80 0.02
CA ALA A 618 -19.05 -36.41 -0.83
C ALA A 618 -18.58 -37.67 -1.56
N GLY A 619 -17.33 -38.11 -1.36
CA GLY A 619 -16.74 -39.29 -1.99
C GLY A 619 -16.12 -39.04 -3.38
N ASP A 620 -16.13 -37.80 -3.89
CA ASP A 620 -15.44 -37.43 -5.13
C ASP A 620 -13.97 -37.11 -4.84
N LEU A 621 -13.17 -38.18 -4.74
CA LEU A 621 -11.73 -38.06 -4.47
C LEU A 621 -10.96 -37.35 -5.60
N ALA A 622 -11.41 -37.51 -6.86
CA ALA A 622 -10.71 -36.94 -8.01
C ALA A 622 -11.00 -35.43 -8.13
N GLY A 623 -12.27 -35.04 -8.02
CA GLY A 623 -12.65 -33.62 -8.02
C GLY A 623 -12.08 -32.89 -6.82
N GLY A 624 -12.08 -33.51 -5.63
CA GLY A 624 -11.46 -32.95 -4.44
C GLY A 624 -9.96 -32.67 -4.61
N GLU A 625 -9.22 -33.63 -5.14
CA GLU A 625 -7.78 -33.47 -5.41
C GLU A 625 -7.52 -32.37 -6.42
N GLN A 626 -8.29 -32.29 -7.50
CA GLN A 626 -8.13 -31.26 -8.53
C GLN A 626 -8.28 -29.85 -7.96
N GLU A 627 -9.40 -29.58 -7.24
CA GLU A 627 -9.66 -28.26 -6.63
C GLU A 627 -8.57 -27.87 -5.64
N ILE A 628 -8.07 -28.79 -4.80
CA ILE A 628 -7.01 -28.48 -3.83
C ILE A 628 -5.69 -28.21 -4.55
N ARG A 629 -5.32 -28.95 -5.61
CA ARG A 629 -4.12 -28.68 -6.40
C ARG A 629 -4.19 -27.34 -7.12
N GLU A 630 -5.35 -26.96 -7.64
CA GLU A 630 -5.57 -25.63 -8.22
C GLU A 630 -5.43 -24.53 -7.16
N ALA A 631 -5.92 -24.77 -5.92
CA ALA A 631 -5.73 -23.84 -4.81
C ALA A 631 -4.23 -23.63 -4.48
N ILE A 632 -3.45 -24.71 -4.41
CA ILE A 632 -2.00 -24.67 -4.17
C ILE A 632 -1.26 -23.97 -5.32
N ALA A 633 -1.68 -24.18 -6.58
CA ALA A 633 -1.10 -23.53 -7.74
C ALA A 633 -1.32 -21.99 -7.71
N LEU A 634 -2.48 -21.54 -7.20
CA LEU A 634 -2.77 -20.12 -7.01
C LEU A 634 -2.01 -19.52 -5.83
N LYS A 635 -1.95 -20.25 -4.71
CA LYS A 635 -1.31 -19.83 -3.48
C LYS A 635 -0.66 -21.03 -2.79
N PRO A 636 0.67 -21.21 -2.88
CA PRO A 636 1.36 -22.40 -2.35
C PRO A 636 1.25 -22.59 -0.82
N ASP A 637 0.96 -21.53 -0.09
CA ASP A 637 0.84 -21.51 1.37
C ASP A 637 -0.63 -21.53 1.88
N VAL A 638 -1.57 -22.02 1.06
CA VAL A 638 -2.97 -22.18 1.51
C VAL A 638 -3.02 -23.15 2.68
N ARG A 639 -3.52 -22.65 3.80
CA ARG A 639 -3.61 -23.42 5.05
C ARG A 639 -4.44 -24.69 4.87
N LEU A 640 -3.92 -25.80 5.37
CA LEU A 640 -4.52 -27.15 5.33
C LEU A 640 -4.68 -27.72 3.90
N ALA A 641 -4.18 -27.10 2.85
CA ALA A 641 -4.32 -27.65 1.51
C ALA A 641 -3.52 -28.96 1.34
N HIS A 642 -2.26 -28.99 1.75
CA HIS A 642 -1.45 -30.20 1.76
C HIS A 642 -1.97 -31.24 2.75
N PHE A 643 -2.50 -30.82 3.91
CA PHE A 643 -3.20 -31.70 4.84
C PHE A 643 -4.41 -32.40 4.19
N ASN A 644 -5.21 -31.67 3.42
CA ASN A 644 -6.37 -32.22 2.74
C ASN A 644 -5.99 -33.17 1.60
N LEU A 645 -4.89 -32.88 0.84
CA LEU A 645 -4.35 -33.81 -0.14
C LEU A 645 -3.88 -35.11 0.53
N ALA A 646 -3.23 -35.01 1.70
CA ALA A 646 -2.83 -36.18 2.46
C ALA A 646 -4.00 -37.06 2.87
N LEU A 647 -5.13 -36.47 3.30
CA LEU A 647 -6.37 -37.21 3.61
C LEU A 647 -6.94 -37.92 2.40
N ILE A 648 -6.89 -37.31 1.21
CA ILE A 648 -7.33 -37.95 -0.05
C ILE A 648 -6.41 -39.10 -0.41
N ALA A 649 -5.09 -38.94 -0.22
CA ALA A 649 -4.10 -40.00 -0.44
C ALA A 649 -4.33 -41.20 0.53
N GLU A 650 -4.59 -40.90 1.83
CA GLU A 650 -4.97 -41.96 2.80
C GLU A 650 -6.21 -42.70 2.38
N ALA A 651 -7.25 -42.01 1.87
CA ALA A 651 -8.49 -42.65 1.40
C ALA A 651 -8.25 -43.56 0.17
N ARG A 652 -7.18 -43.34 -0.58
CA ARG A 652 -6.72 -44.22 -1.66
C ARG A 652 -5.70 -45.27 -1.25
N GLU A 653 -5.38 -45.31 0.04
CA GLU A 653 -4.31 -46.16 0.60
C GLU A 653 -2.90 -45.87 0.01
N ASP A 654 -2.70 -44.66 -0.55
CA ASP A 654 -1.40 -44.19 -1.01
C ASP A 654 -0.65 -43.52 0.16
N TRP A 655 -0.05 -44.38 0.98
CA TRP A 655 0.61 -43.96 2.23
C TRP A 655 1.85 -43.10 1.96
N GLY A 656 2.56 -43.33 0.84
CA GLY A 656 3.75 -42.57 0.46
C GLY A 656 3.42 -41.11 0.11
N THR A 657 2.37 -40.91 -0.71
CA THR A 657 1.87 -39.56 -1.00
C THR A 657 1.28 -38.89 0.25
N ALA A 658 0.55 -39.63 1.09
CA ALA A 658 0.00 -39.10 2.33
C ALA A 658 1.11 -38.55 3.26
N GLU A 659 2.19 -39.33 3.44
CA GLU A 659 3.35 -38.90 4.24
C GLU A 659 3.98 -37.62 3.67
N ALA A 660 4.23 -37.60 2.35
CA ALA A 660 4.87 -36.46 1.68
C ALA A 660 4.04 -35.17 1.84
N GLU A 661 2.72 -35.27 1.68
CA GLU A 661 1.82 -34.13 1.76
C GLU A 661 1.66 -33.64 3.22
N TYR A 662 1.59 -34.53 4.24
CA TYR A 662 1.61 -34.09 5.64
C TYR A 662 2.92 -33.39 6.02
N ARG A 663 4.07 -33.92 5.54
CA ARG A 663 5.35 -33.27 5.78
C ARG A 663 5.42 -31.91 5.11
N LYS A 664 4.83 -31.77 3.91
CA LYS A 664 4.79 -30.49 3.19
C LYS A 664 3.93 -29.46 3.92
N GLU A 665 2.77 -29.87 4.47
CA GLU A 665 1.96 -29.01 5.32
C GLU A 665 2.75 -28.53 6.55
N LEU A 666 3.52 -29.42 7.19
CA LEU A 666 4.33 -29.07 8.36
C LEU A 666 5.56 -28.22 8.03
N GLU A 667 6.13 -28.33 6.82
CA GLU A 667 7.18 -27.46 6.32
C GLU A 667 6.68 -26.00 6.16
N ILE A 668 5.47 -25.84 5.61
CA ILE A 668 4.86 -24.53 5.35
C ILE A 668 4.20 -23.98 6.62
N HIS A 669 3.51 -24.84 7.38
CA HIS A 669 2.76 -24.52 8.58
C HIS A 669 3.21 -25.38 9.78
N PRO A 670 4.37 -25.09 10.42
CA PRO A 670 4.92 -25.90 11.51
C PRO A 670 3.97 -26.08 12.72
N ALA A 671 3.03 -25.14 12.91
CA ALA A 671 2.02 -25.21 13.98
C ALA A 671 0.75 -25.98 13.59
N SER A 672 0.72 -26.69 12.45
CA SER A 672 -0.40 -27.50 12.01
C SER A 672 -0.51 -28.80 12.84
N TYR A 673 -1.06 -28.70 14.08
CA TYR A 673 -1.17 -29.83 14.99
C TYR A 673 -1.96 -30.99 14.40
N LYS A 674 -2.96 -30.71 13.53
CA LYS A 674 -3.76 -31.76 12.85
C LYS A 674 -2.90 -32.56 11.88
N ALA A 675 -2.03 -31.90 11.11
CA ALA A 675 -1.12 -32.59 10.19
C ALA A 675 -0.10 -33.45 10.95
N ALA A 676 0.49 -32.91 12.01
CA ALA A 676 1.41 -33.66 12.87
C ALA A 676 0.75 -34.86 13.52
N PHE A 677 -0.50 -34.72 13.99
CA PHE A 677 -1.25 -35.78 14.57
C PHE A 677 -1.56 -36.91 13.57
N ASN A 678 -2.09 -36.59 12.40
CA ASN A 678 -2.41 -37.59 11.39
C ASN A 678 -1.13 -38.24 10.82
N LEU A 679 -0.04 -37.50 10.67
CA LEU A 679 1.25 -38.08 10.33
C LEU A 679 1.71 -39.11 11.39
N GLY A 680 1.54 -38.80 12.67
CA GLY A 680 1.83 -39.73 13.74
C GLY A 680 0.95 -41.00 13.68
N ARG A 681 -0.33 -40.88 13.35
CA ARG A 681 -1.21 -42.02 13.11
C ARG A 681 -0.86 -42.84 11.86
N LEU A 682 -0.39 -42.17 10.82
CA LEU A 682 0.12 -42.81 9.63
C LEU A 682 1.37 -43.64 9.94
N TYR A 683 2.31 -43.14 10.75
CA TYR A 683 3.49 -43.89 11.18
C TYR A 683 3.13 -45.08 12.11
N GLU A 684 2.09 -44.97 12.93
CA GLU A 684 1.55 -46.12 13.66
C GLU A 684 1.16 -47.25 12.71
N ARG A 685 0.45 -46.91 11.62
CA ARG A 685 0.03 -47.89 10.60
C ARG A 685 1.21 -48.47 9.84
N LEU A 686 2.24 -47.67 9.56
CA LEU A 686 3.46 -48.12 8.87
C LEU A 686 4.45 -48.83 9.78
N GLY A 687 4.20 -48.86 11.12
CA GLY A 687 5.07 -49.51 12.09
C GLY A 687 6.34 -48.75 12.45
N ASP A 688 6.46 -47.46 12.04
CA ASP A 688 7.62 -46.63 12.42
C ASP A 688 7.34 -45.85 13.72
N GLN A 689 7.63 -46.54 14.84
CA GLN A 689 7.40 -46.00 16.16
C GLN A 689 8.19 -44.72 16.48
N THR A 690 9.41 -44.62 15.95
CA THR A 690 10.27 -43.47 16.20
C THR A 690 9.67 -42.19 15.58
N GLN A 691 9.23 -42.28 14.34
CA GLN A 691 8.59 -41.16 13.65
C GLN A 691 7.18 -40.87 14.21
N GLN A 692 6.46 -41.94 14.64
CA GLN A 692 5.16 -41.80 15.31
C GLN A 692 5.27 -40.90 16.54
N ILE A 693 6.20 -41.25 17.46
CA ILE A 693 6.40 -40.46 18.68
C ILE A 693 6.82 -39.02 18.35
N ALA A 694 7.72 -38.83 17.38
CA ALA A 694 8.19 -37.50 17.01
C ALA A 694 7.02 -36.62 16.47
N ALA A 695 6.22 -37.13 15.57
CA ALA A 695 5.07 -36.42 15.01
C ALA A 695 3.98 -36.11 16.05
N LEU A 696 3.66 -37.08 16.92
CA LEU A 696 2.67 -36.87 17.99
C LEU A 696 3.18 -35.85 19.04
N LYS A 697 4.46 -35.82 19.35
CA LYS A 697 5.08 -34.77 20.18
C LYS A 697 4.90 -33.40 19.54
N GLN A 698 5.25 -33.25 18.28
CA GLN A 698 5.04 -32.00 17.55
C GLN A 698 3.58 -31.55 17.59
N SER A 699 2.61 -32.49 17.49
CA SER A 699 1.18 -32.17 17.55
C SER A 699 0.78 -31.58 18.91
N VAL A 700 1.21 -32.18 20.04
CA VAL A 700 0.86 -31.68 21.38
C VAL A 700 1.62 -30.44 21.79
N GLU A 701 2.82 -30.22 21.24
CA GLU A 701 3.60 -28.97 21.37
C GLU A 701 2.94 -27.82 20.60
N ALA A 702 2.44 -28.09 19.39
CA ALA A 702 1.72 -27.11 18.57
C ALA A 702 0.35 -26.75 19.17
N ASN A 703 -0.31 -27.68 19.88
CA ASN A 703 -1.55 -27.42 20.59
C ASN A 703 -1.58 -28.14 21.94
N VAL A 704 -1.18 -27.43 22.99
CA VAL A 704 -1.11 -27.97 24.37
C VAL A 704 -2.48 -28.35 24.98
N GLN A 705 -3.58 -27.94 24.36
CA GLN A 705 -4.95 -28.28 24.78
C GLN A 705 -5.55 -29.44 23.97
N PHE A 706 -4.78 -30.09 23.10
CA PHE A 706 -5.24 -31.15 22.23
C PHE A 706 -5.17 -32.52 22.96
N ALA A 707 -6.18 -32.85 23.79
CA ALA A 707 -6.25 -34.06 24.62
C ALA A 707 -6.02 -35.34 23.80
N GLU A 708 -6.59 -35.44 22.59
CA GLU A 708 -6.49 -36.61 21.73
C GLU A 708 -5.03 -36.91 21.35
N GLY A 709 -4.26 -35.90 21.01
CA GLY A 709 -2.83 -36.03 20.74
C GLY A 709 -2.06 -36.64 21.91
N TYR A 710 -2.36 -36.22 23.12
CA TYR A 710 -1.75 -36.80 24.33
C TYR A 710 -2.12 -38.28 24.54
N PHE A 711 -3.35 -38.70 24.26
CA PHE A 711 -3.74 -40.11 24.41
C PHE A 711 -3.02 -41.01 23.39
N TYR A 712 -2.89 -40.57 22.12
CA TYR A 712 -2.15 -41.33 21.12
C TYR A 712 -0.65 -41.32 21.38
N LEU A 713 -0.08 -40.22 21.86
CA LEU A 713 1.30 -40.15 22.29
C LEU A 713 1.59 -41.08 23.48
N ALA A 714 0.67 -41.13 24.46
CA ALA A 714 0.75 -42.04 25.60
C ALA A 714 0.72 -43.50 25.14
N LYS A 715 -0.13 -43.84 24.16
CA LYS A 715 -0.20 -45.17 23.57
C LYS A 715 1.12 -45.53 22.90
N ALA A 716 1.67 -44.62 22.08
CA ALA A 716 2.94 -44.84 21.39
C ALA A 716 4.10 -45.08 22.38
N TYR A 717 4.16 -44.37 23.50
CA TYR A 717 5.13 -44.63 24.57
C TYR A 717 4.92 -45.95 25.27
N LEU A 718 3.65 -46.34 25.52
CA LEU A 718 3.34 -47.65 26.10
C LEU A 718 3.82 -48.77 25.18
N ASP A 719 3.51 -48.69 23.90
CA ASP A 719 3.90 -49.69 22.89
C ASP A 719 5.44 -49.79 22.80
N GLY A 720 6.17 -48.65 22.92
CA GLY A 720 7.61 -48.59 22.99
C GLY A 720 8.27 -48.95 24.30
N GLY A 721 7.48 -49.24 25.34
CA GLY A 721 7.98 -49.65 26.66
C GLY A 721 8.42 -48.49 27.56
N ASP A 722 8.28 -47.24 27.16
CA ASP A 722 8.53 -46.08 28.05
C ASP A 722 7.30 -45.85 28.96
N LEU A 723 7.25 -46.59 30.03
CA LEU A 723 6.11 -46.61 30.95
C LEU A 723 5.92 -45.28 31.69
N ASP A 724 7.00 -44.56 31.93
CA ASP A 724 6.93 -43.27 32.63
C ASP A 724 6.34 -42.15 31.75
N GLN A 725 6.79 -42.04 30.52
CA GLN A 725 6.20 -41.11 29.56
C GLN A 725 4.76 -41.50 29.22
N ALA A 726 4.46 -42.80 29.02
CA ALA A 726 3.11 -43.26 28.78
C ALA A 726 2.12 -42.81 29.88
N LEU A 727 2.52 -42.98 31.15
CA LEU A 727 1.71 -42.58 32.30
C LEU A 727 1.52 -41.06 32.37
N THR A 728 2.59 -40.31 32.12
CA THR A 728 2.59 -38.84 32.15
C THR A 728 1.67 -38.27 31.09
N MET A 729 1.80 -38.71 29.84
CA MET A 729 1.00 -38.20 28.74
C MET A 729 -0.48 -38.61 28.87
N ALA A 730 -0.77 -39.87 29.31
CA ALA A 730 -2.15 -40.31 29.54
C ALA A 730 -2.86 -39.47 30.61
N ARG A 731 -2.17 -39.16 31.70
CA ARG A 731 -2.70 -38.30 32.77
C ARG A 731 -2.94 -36.88 32.28
N LYS A 732 -1.99 -36.32 31.50
CA LYS A 732 -2.13 -35.01 30.93
C LYS A 732 -3.33 -34.93 29.98
N GLY A 733 -3.51 -35.93 29.12
CA GLY A 733 -4.69 -36.00 28.25
C GLY A 733 -6.02 -36.05 29.04
N LEU A 734 -6.07 -36.82 30.15
CA LEU A 734 -7.26 -36.89 31.02
C LEU A 734 -7.51 -35.61 31.81
N GLU A 735 -6.45 -34.86 32.18
CA GLU A 735 -6.57 -33.52 32.77
C GLU A 735 -7.23 -32.51 31.81
N ILE A 736 -6.77 -32.50 30.54
CA ILE A 736 -7.23 -31.58 29.50
C ILE A 736 -8.64 -31.96 29.02
N GLY A 737 -8.87 -33.23 28.70
CA GLY A 737 -10.10 -33.72 28.09
C GLY A 737 -10.69 -34.94 28.76
N PRO A 738 -11.15 -34.85 30.04
CA PRO A 738 -11.66 -36.02 30.78
C PRO A 738 -12.96 -36.59 30.20
N ARG A 739 -13.64 -35.83 29.34
CA ARG A 739 -14.89 -36.24 28.66
C ARG A 739 -14.71 -36.39 27.14
N SER A 740 -13.48 -36.34 26.64
CA SER A 740 -13.21 -36.59 25.23
C SER A 740 -13.74 -37.99 24.83
N PRO A 741 -14.27 -38.15 23.60
CA PRO A 741 -14.63 -39.47 23.08
C PRO A 741 -13.48 -40.49 23.13
N VAL A 742 -12.23 -40.02 23.15
CA VAL A 742 -11.01 -40.83 23.19
C VAL A 742 -10.42 -40.95 24.60
N ALA A 743 -11.03 -40.33 25.63
CA ALA A 743 -10.58 -40.44 27.02
C ALA A 743 -10.49 -41.92 27.56
N PRO A 744 -11.33 -42.89 27.11
CA PRO A 744 -11.12 -44.28 27.44
C PRO A 744 -9.72 -44.81 27.13
N LEU A 745 -9.11 -44.38 26.03
CA LEU A 745 -7.75 -44.74 25.63
C LEU A 745 -6.73 -44.34 26.71
N GLY A 746 -6.88 -43.15 27.29
CA GLY A 746 -6.01 -42.68 28.38
C GLY A 746 -6.03 -43.63 29.57
N HIS A 747 -7.22 -44.09 30.01
CA HIS A 747 -7.38 -45.08 31.10
C HIS A 747 -6.81 -46.44 30.70
N TYR A 748 -6.98 -46.89 29.46
CA TYR A 748 -6.44 -48.16 28.98
C TYR A 748 -4.90 -48.13 28.96
N VAL A 749 -4.30 -47.02 28.55
CA VAL A 749 -2.85 -46.83 28.62
C VAL A 749 -2.34 -46.89 30.06
N ILE A 750 -3.00 -46.18 31.00
CA ILE A 750 -2.64 -46.22 32.42
C ILE A 750 -2.78 -47.64 32.99
N ALA A 751 -3.83 -48.38 32.63
CA ALA A 751 -4.00 -49.79 33.01
C ALA A 751 -2.85 -50.66 32.51
N GLY A 752 -2.48 -50.53 31.23
CA GLY A 752 -1.35 -51.23 30.61
C GLY A 752 -0.01 -50.91 31.28
N VAL A 753 0.20 -49.66 31.70
CA VAL A 753 1.39 -49.27 32.48
C VAL A 753 1.41 -50.00 33.85
N PHE A 754 0.27 -50.00 34.57
CA PHE A 754 0.21 -50.66 35.87
C PHE A 754 0.34 -52.17 35.76
N GLU A 755 -0.22 -52.79 34.74
CA GLU A 755 -0.05 -54.22 34.46
C GLU A 755 1.41 -54.58 34.25
N ARG A 756 2.13 -53.85 33.37
CA ARG A 756 3.56 -54.06 33.11
C ARG A 756 4.45 -53.81 34.33
N ARG A 757 3.96 -53.00 35.30
CA ARG A 757 4.63 -52.75 36.60
C ARG A 757 4.20 -53.71 37.68
N GLY A 758 3.40 -54.74 37.41
CA GLY A 758 2.92 -55.73 38.36
C GLY A 758 1.84 -55.21 39.35
N ARG A 759 1.28 -54.02 39.11
CA ARG A 759 0.25 -53.39 39.97
C ARG A 759 -1.15 -53.77 39.50
N LEU A 760 -1.47 -55.05 39.55
CA LEU A 760 -2.69 -55.60 38.93
C LEU A 760 -4.00 -55.00 39.47
N ALA A 761 -4.09 -54.68 40.76
CA ALA A 761 -5.28 -54.08 41.37
C ALA A 761 -5.53 -52.66 40.82
N ASP A 762 -4.46 -51.89 40.59
CA ASP A 762 -4.53 -50.54 40.00
C ASP A 762 -4.90 -50.63 38.52
N ALA A 763 -4.32 -51.57 37.78
CA ALA A 763 -4.67 -51.85 36.40
C ALA A 763 -6.16 -52.18 36.23
N GLN A 764 -6.70 -53.03 37.09
CA GLN A 764 -8.12 -53.36 37.03
C GLN A 764 -9.03 -52.15 37.29
N ARG A 765 -8.65 -51.26 38.21
CA ARG A 765 -9.42 -50.05 38.49
C ARG A 765 -9.45 -49.11 37.27
N GLU A 766 -8.31 -48.88 36.64
CA GLU A 766 -8.22 -48.05 35.47
C GLU A 766 -8.97 -48.67 34.26
N LEU A 767 -8.86 -49.96 34.08
CA LEU A 767 -9.60 -50.69 33.05
C LEU A 767 -11.12 -50.53 33.23
N ALA A 768 -11.61 -50.62 34.48
CA ALA A 768 -13.01 -50.41 34.81
C ALA A 768 -13.45 -48.97 34.54
N ALA A 769 -12.61 -47.98 34.85
CA ALA A 769 -12.87 -46.56 34.56
C ALA A 769 -12.96 -46.31 33.04
N GLY A 770 -12.04 -46.86 32.25
CA GLY A 770 -12.06 -46.76 30.80
C GLY A 770 -13.32 -47.34 30.18
N LYS A 771 -13.71 -48.56 30.60
CA LYS A 771 -14.96 -49.22 30.16
C LYS A 771 -16.20 -48.40 30.52
N ALA A 772 -16.24 -47.83 31.72
CA ALA A 772 -17.36 -47.02 32.18
C ALA A 772 -17.51 -45.72 31.34
N LEU A 773 -16.39 -45.10 30.96
CA LEU A 773 -16.40 -43.94 30.03
C LEU A 773 -16.83 -44.36 28.63
N GLU A 774 -16.28 -45.44 28.09
CA GLU A 774 -16.66 -45.96 26.77
C GLU A 774 -18.16 -46.27 26.68
N ALA A 775 -18.75 -46.83 27.72
CA ALA A 775 -20.20 -47.09 27.78
C ALA A 775 -21.05 -45.79 27.77
N ARG A 776 -20.50 -44.67 28.25
CA ARG A 776 -21.16 -43.34 28.24
C ARG A 776 -21.01 -42.61 26.93
N VAL A 777 -19.91 -42.85 26.21
CA VAL A 777 -19.57 -42.18 24.95
C VAL A 777 -20.24 -42.84 23.74
N LYS A 778 -20.48 -44.17 23.78
CA LYS A 778 -21.26 -44.85 22.73
C LYS A 778 -22.69 -44.30 22.72
N PRO A 779 -23.17 -43.71 21.58
CA PRO A 779 -24.58 -43.35 21.50
C PRO A 779 -25.42 -44.60 21.78
N ARG A 780 -26.37 -44.46 22.70
CA ARG A 780 -27.41 -45.49 22.89
C ARG A 780 -28.12 -45.62 21.56
N GLY A 781 -27.82 -46.70 20.83
CA GLY A 781 -28.40 -46.97 19.52
C GLY A 781 -29.93 -46.83 19.55
N ARG A 782 -30.44 -46.06 18.60
CA ARG A 782 -31.78 -46.20 18.06
C ARG A 782 -31.71 -46.97 16.77
#